data_b33df99e9ef2b7ff2ed8fde40c386079
#
_entry.id   b33df99e9ef2b7ff2ed8fde40c386079
#
_cell.length_a   1.000
_cell.length_b   1.000
_cell.length_c   1.000
_cell.angle_alpha   90.00
_cell.angle_beta   90.00
_cell.angle_gamma   90.00
#
_symmetry.space_group_name_H-M   'P 1'
#
loop_
_entity.id
_entity.type
_entity.pdbx_description
1 polymer ?
#
loop_
_entity_poly.entity_id
_entity_poly.type
_entity_poly.pdbx_seq_one_letter_code
_entity_poly.pdbx_strand_id
1 'polypeptide(L)'
;MENIIELKKYYSSKEFFENYIYEGNDLGVECNENGTTFKLWSPGAKSVVLNLYEAGDGCKAYEQIPMEKEDKGVWSFHSHKELHKVYYDYLIKRDSKEVLTADPYAKASGVNGIRSMAVNLKKTDPKGWENDKTPKKDKERVVYELHVKEFSYDKSGGFPLEYRGKYKAFTCKHTTLNNDGIHPTGLDYLKELGVTHIQIMPMYDYGSVDETKDDEFNWGYDPVNYNVPEGSYATDAFHGEVRITEMKEMIQSIHEAGFGVIMDVVYNHTYSLDSWFQRTLPWYFYRAYSDGKVSDGSACGNDVASERAMCSKYILESVLYWAREYHIDGFRFDLMGLLDTDLMNNIRKELDIIYGKGEKIIYGEPWSATDTAIEYNRKLANKDNITLLDENIGVFCDNTRDSIKGSALRPKEAGFVNGGKDKEDDILSSVSAWCNPKYNKEFEGVKAPSQIVTYVSAHDNQTLWDKLSDTAGKDEVMRLNKLAAAIYMTCQGTLFFLSGEEFCRTKGGLDNTYNMPISVNKLDWELAYKNKDLVDYYKGLIALRKQSSGLCDKSENSYKHITDVWKESRVVGFSVNNDKNSLWSQVKVIYNASKKDFEVKSLDGDFEVLCDGNDSMLWKKNRSVKAPIKVGKQSVLILGKKRIEEI
;
A
#
# COMPACT_ATOMS: atom_id res chain seq x y z
N MET A 1 28.06 27.57 -1.80
CA MET A 1 26.74 26.97 -1.50
C MET A 1 25.75 27.77 -2.31
N GLU A 2 24.94 27.10 -3.12
CA GLU A 2 23.81 27.75 -3.79
C GLU A 2 22.88 28.26 -2.70
N ASN A 3 22.41 29.51 -2.83
CA ASN A 3 21.51 30.10 -1.85
C ASN A 3 20.11 29.51 -2.04
N ILE A 4 19.74 28.51 -1.22
CA ILE A 4 18.44 27.83 -1.26
C ILE A 4 17.28 28.83 -1.25
N ILE A 5 17.41 29.91 -0.46
CA ILE A 5 16.37 30.94 -0.31
C ILE A 5 16.14 31.68 -1.64
N GLU A 6 17.23 32.05 -2.33
CA GLU A 6 17.14 32.72 -3.63
C GLU A 6 16.58 31.81 -4.71
N LEU A 7 17.01 30.55 -4.76
CA LEU A 7 16.48 29.55 -5.67
C LEU A 7 14.99 29.30 -5.45
N LYS A 8 14.54 29.13 -4.22
CA LYS A 8 13.11 28.99 -3.90
C LYS A 8 12.29 30.17 -4.39
N LYS A 9 12.78 31.40 -4.16
CA LYS A 9 12.13 32.62 -4.63
C LYS A 9 12.04 32.65 -6.17
N TYR A 10 13.12 32.25 -6.85
CA TYR A 10 13.16 32.16 -8.30
C TYR A 10 12.18 31.11 -8.84
N TYR A 11 12.17 29.90 -8.28
CA TYR A 11 11.27 28.82 -8.70
C TYR A 11 9.78 29.13 -8.46
N SER A 12 9.49 30.03 -7.51
CA SER A 12 8.13 30.52 -7.25
C SER A 12 7.76 31.75 -8.11
N SER A 13 8.66 32.25 -8.96
CA SER A 13 8.41 33.43 -9.77
C SER A 13 7.56 33.13 -11.00
N LYS A 14 6.78 34.13 -11.45
CA LYS A 14 6.04 34.08 -12.71
C LYS A 14 6.98 33.81 -13.90
N GLU A 15 8.17 34.43 -13.87
CA GLU A 15 9.20 34.24 -14.88
C GLU A 15 9.61 32.77 -15.03
N PHE A 16 9.89 32.07 -13.91
CA PHE A 16 10.23 30.67 -13.94
C PHE A 16 9.09 29.82 -14.48
N PHE A 17 7.86 30.08 -14.03
CA PHE A 17 6.68 29.36 -14.48
C PHE A 17 6.46 29.51 -15.99
N GLU A 18 6.50 30.74 -16.51
CA GLU A 18 6.28 31.00 -17.93
C GLU A 18 7.39 30.43 -18.83
N ASN A 19 8.64 30.40 -18.36
CA ASN A 19 9.78 29.98 -19.16
C ASN A 19 10.10 28.49 -19.08
N TYR A 20 9.77 27.79 -17.98
CA TYR A 20 10.32 26.45 -17.72
C TYR A 20 9.31 25.37 -17.42
N ILE A 21 8.02 25.68 -17.20
CA ILE A 21 7.04 24.62 -17.05
C ILE A 21 6.81 23.94 -18.40
N TYR A 22 7.06 22.64 -18.44
CA TYR A 22 6.94 21.80 -19.62
C TYR A 22 5.66 20.97 -19.55
N GLU A 23 4.79 21.09 -20.54
CA GLU A 23 3.49 20.42 -20.58
C GLU A 23 3.50 19.11 -21.39
N GLY A 24 4.58 18.82 -22.14
CA GLY A 24 4.73 17.57 -22.89
C GLY A 24 4.81 16.36 -21.94
N ASN A 25 4.44 15.19 -22.43
CA ASN A 25 4.41 13.93 -21.70
C ASN A 25 5.49 12.93 -22.17
N ASP A 26 6.59 13.43 -22.68
CA ASP A 26 7.64 12.70 -23.38
C ASP A 26 9.03 12.90 -22.76
N LEU A 27 9.12 13.32 -21.48
CA LEU A 27 10.37 13.36 -20.74
C LEU A 27 10.86 11.94 -20.43
N GLY A 28 12.18 11.79 -20.40
CA GLY A 28 12.85 10.50 -20.25
C GLY A 28 13.26 9.92 -21.60
N VAL A 29 13.29 8.59 -21.70
CA VAL A 29 13.62 7.88 -22.91
C VAL A 29 12.41 7.20 -23.53
N GLU A 30 12.20 7.42 -24.83
CA GLU A 30 11.30 6.64 -25.66
C GLU A 30 12.13 5.80 -26.63
N CYS A 31 12.07 4.48 -26.51
CA CYS A 31 12.81 3.53 -27.33
C CYS A 31 11.83 2.56 -28.00
N ASN A 32 11.84 2.56 -29.32
CA ASN A 32 10.99 1.68 -30.14
C ASN A 32 11.71 1.34 -31.47
N GLU A 33 11.07 0.56 -32.32
CA GLU A 33 11.62 0.12 -33.62
C GLU A 33 11.94 1.25 -34.60
N ASN A 34 11.35 2.45 -34.41
CA ASN A 34 11.58 3.61 -35.25
C ASN A 34 12.79 4.46 -34.79
N GLY A 35 13.33 4.17 -33.61
CA GLY A 35 14.48 4.89 -33.04
C GLY A 35 14.38 5.07 -31.53
N THR A 36 15.26 5.91 -31.02
CA THR A 36 15.32 6.23 -29.57
C THR A 36 15.45 7.73 -29.39
N THR A 37 14.53 8.31 -28.61
CA THR A 37 14.55 9.73 -28.24
C THR A 37 14.82 9.87 -26.76
N PHE A 38 15.76 10.73 -26.40
CA PHE A 38 16.12 11.09 -25.02
C PHE A 38 15.70 12.52 -24.78
N LYS A 39 14.98 12.77 -23.69
CA LYS A 39 14.58 14.13 -23.27
C LYS A 39 14.82 14.33 -21.78
N LEU A 40 15.59 15.35 -21.44
CA LEU A 40 15.89 15.74 -20.06
C LEU A 40 15.40 17.16 -19.78
N TRP A 41 14.61 17.33 -18.72
CA TRP A 41 14.24 18.66 -18.24
C TRP A 41 15.30 19.16 -17.23
N SER A 42 16.09 20.15 -17.63
CA SER A 42 17.17 20.71 -16.84
C SER A 42 17.33 22.21 -17.07
N PRO A 43 16.37 23.03 -16.60
CA PRO A 43 16.45 24.49 -16.70
C PRO A 43 17.76 25.04 -16.15
N GLY A 44 18.31 26.06 -16.82
CA GLY A 44 19.56 26.71 -16.41
C GLY A 44 20.85 25.93 -16.69
N ALA A 45 20.79 24.71 -17.26
CA ALA A 45 21.95 24.04 -17.77
C ALA A 45 22.57 24.81 -18.96
N LYS A 46 23.91 24.84 -19.04
CA LYS A 46 24.65 25.46 -20.16
C LYS A 46 24.87 24.46 -21.29
N SER A 47 25.09 23.20 -20.95
CA SER A 47 25.15 22.07 -21.87
C SER A 47 24.77 20.78 -21.15
N VAL A 48 24.25 19.83 -21.93
CA VAL A 48 23.99 18.46 -21.51
C VAL A 48 24.66 17.52 -22.52
N VAL A 49 25.37 16.52 -22.04
CA VAL A 49 25.98 15.46 -22.85
C VAL A 49 25.36 14.14 -22.44
N LEU A 50 24.81 13.42 -23.40
CA LEU A 50 24.34 12.04 -23.24
C LEU A 50 25.56 11.10 -23.36
N ASN A 51 25.82 10.30 -22.35
CA ASN A 51 26.84 9.25 -22.37
C ASN A 51 26.16 7.90 -22.59
N LEU A 52 26.67 7.09 -23.51
CA LEU A 52 26.16 5.74 -23.79
C LEU A 52 27.19 4.69 -23.35
N TYR A 53 26.67 3.58 -22.76
CA TYR A 53 27.50 2.52 -22.18
C TYR A 53 26.97 1.13 -22.58
N GLU A 54 27.88 0.15 -22.61
CA GLU A 54 27.55 -1.27 -22.87
C GLU A 54 27.00 -1.99 -21.63
N ALA A 55 27.29 -1.48 -20.41
CA ALA A 55 26.89 -2.09 -19.15
C ALA A 55 26.40 -1.06 -18.15
N GLY A 56 25.59 -1.51 -17.18
CA GLY A 56 24.99 -0.68 -16.13
C GLY A 56 26.01 -0.16 -15.11
N ASP A 57 27.20 -0.73 -15.07
CA ASP A 57 28.31 -0.34 -14.20
C ASP A 57 29.67 -0.64 -14.83
N GLY A 58 30.78 -0.25 -14.16
CA GLY A 58 32.14 -0.71 -14.37
C GLY A 58 32.82 -0.35 -15.70
N CYS A 59 32.08 0.11 -16.73
CA CYS A 59 32.64 0.45 -18.03
C CYS A 59 32.67 1.97 -18.27
N LYS A 60 33.51 2.41 -19.24
CA LYS A 60 33.53 3.79 -19.72
C LYS A 60 32.46 3.98 -20.81
N ALA A 61 32.01 5.23 -20.97
CA ALA A 61 31.16 5.58 -22.10
C ALA A 61 31.88 5.29 -23.42
N TYR A 62 31.19 4.57 -24.30
CA TYR A 62 31.74 4.32 -25.65
C TYR A 62 31.37 5.46 -26.61
N GLU A 63 30.34 6.24 -26.26
CA GLU A 63 29.92 7.40 -27.04
C GLU A 63 29.45 8.52 -26.10
N GLN A 64 29.76 9.75 -26.47
CA GLN A 64 29.36 10.98 -25.75
C GLN A 64 28.76 11.96 -26.76
N ILE A 65 27.49 12.29 -26.57
CA ILE A 65 26.69 13.01 -27.55
C ILE A 65 26.20 14.33 -26.96
N PRO A 66 26.59 15.50 -27.46
CA PRO A 66 25.97 16.77 -27.08
C PRO A 66 24.48 16.76 -27.40
N MET A 67 23.63 17.10 -26.43
CA MET A 67 22.19 17.22 -26.63
C MET A 67 21.82 18.62 -27.14
N GLU A 68 20.74 18.70 -27.90
CA GLU A 68 20.16 19.95 -28.38
C GLU A 68 19.26 20.57 -27.31
N LYS A 69 19.37 21.90 -27.16
CA LYS A 69 18.52 22.64 -26.24
C LYS A 69 17.21 23.03 -26.94
N GLU A 70 16.10 22.61 -26.33
CA GLU A 70 14.75 22.96 -26.71
C GLU A 70 14.16 24.07 -25.81
N ASP A 71 12.92 24.47 -26.06
CA ASP A 71 12.17 25.38 -25.22
C ASP A 71 11.87 24.78 -23.83
N LYS A 72 11.47 25.62 -22.89
CA LYS A 72 11.09 25.21 -21.52
C LYS A 72 12.18 24.52 -20.70
N GLY A 73 13.45 24.65 -21.09
CA GLY A 73 14.58 24.04 -20.39
C GLY A 73 14.75 22.55 -20.64
N VAL A 74 14.16 22.05 -21.70
CA VAL A 74 14.32 20.67 -22.17
C VAL A 74 15.58 20.55 -23.01
N TRP A 75 16.23 19.40 -22.92
CA TRP A 75 17.37 18.97 -23.74
C TRP A 75 17.00 17.66 -24.40
N SER A 76 17.29 17.52 -25.71
CA SER A 76 16.90 16.33 -26.47
C SER A 76 18.02 15.79 -27.34
N PHE A 77 17.93 14.50 -27.64
CA PHE A 77 18.69 13.82 -28.68
C PHE A 77 17.83 12.72 -29.29
N HIS A 78 17.86 12.60 -30.63
CA HIS A 78 17.19 11.53 -31.36
C HIS A 78 18.19 10.67 -32.12
N SER A 79 18.12 9.36 -31.92
CA SER A 79 18.82 8.34 -32.68
C SER A 79 17.83 7.59 -33.58
N HIS A 80 18.15 7.43 -34.86
CA HIS A 80 17.39 6.56 -35.76
C HIS A 80 17.54 5.07 -35.47
N LYS A 81 18.37 4.71 -34.49
CA LYS A 81 18.57 3.32 -34.05
C LYS A 81 17.74 3.04 -32.83
N GLU A 82 17.16 1.86 -32.74
CA GLU A 82 16.61 1.33 -31.50
C GLU A 82 17.77 0.98 -30.56
N LEU A 83 17.95 1.76 -29.49
CA LEU A 83 19.01 1.59 -28.51
C LEU A 83 18.55 0.71 -27.32
N HIS A 84 17.69 -0.27 -27.57
CA HIS A 84 17.21 -1.21 -26.56
C HIS A 84 18.37 -1.92 -25.85
N LYS A 85 18.37 -1.87 -24.51
CA LYS A 85 19.41 -2.37 -23.59
C LYS A 85 20.71 -1.57 -23.57
N VAL A 86 20.78 -0.40 -24.18
CA VAL A 86 21.92 0.51 -24.04
C VAL A 86 21.76 1.29 -22.74
N TYR A 87 22.80 1.28 -21.91
CA TYR A 87 22.83 2.06 -20.68
C TYR A 87 23.27 3.48 -20.95
N TYR A 88 22.77 4.44 -20.16
CA TYR A 88 23.07 5.85 -20.34
C TYR A 88 23.00 6.64 -19.05
N ASP A 89 23.64 7.80 -19.07
CA ASP A 89 23.51 8.88 -18.10
C ASP A 89 23.73 10.24 -18.78
N TYR A 90 23.55 11.31 -18.02
CA TYR A 90 23.73 12.68 -18.50
C TYR A 90 24.84 13.39 -17.73
N LEU A 91 25.76 14.04 -18.44
CA LEU A 91 26.70 14.99 -17.89
C LEU A 91 26.14 16.41 -18.08
N ILE A 92 25.71 17.04 -16.99
CA ILE A 92 25.08 18.37 -16.97
C ILE A 92 26.13 19.39 -16.54
N LYS A 93 26.32 20.44 -17.35
CA LYS A 93 27.18 21.57 -16.99
C LYS A 93 26.33 22.78 -16.59
N ARG A 94 26.59 23.30 -15.38
CA ARG A 94 26.03 24.55 -14.83
C ARG A 94 27.16 25.44 -14.38
N ASP A 95 27.30 26.63 -15.01
CA ASP A 95 28.42 27.55 -14.79
C ASP A 95 29.79 26.82 -14.83
N SER A 96 30.48 26.72 -13.69
CA SER A 96 31.75 26.03 -13.57
C SER A 96 31.67 24.59 -13.05
N LYS A 97 30.45 24.08 -12.77
CA LYS A 97 30.25 22.74 -12.22
C LYS A 97 29.73 21.77 -13.28
N GLU A 98 30.24 20.57 -13.25
CA GLU A 98 29.77 19.44 -14.04
C GLU A 98 29.25 18.36 -13.08
N VAL A 99 28.06 17.81 -13.39
CA VAL A 99 27.39 16.80 -12.56
C VAL A 99 26.92 15.67 -13.46
N LEU A 100 27.30 14.45 -13.09
CA LEU A 100 26.80 13.23 -13.72
C LEU A 100 25.49 12.81 -13.03
N THR A 101 24.46 12.46 -13.80
CA THR A 101 23.16 12.03 -13.27
C THR A 101 22.53 10.94 -14.12
N ALA A 102 21.89 9.98 -13.47
CA ALA A 102 20.91 9.15 -14.17
C ALA A 102 19.67 9.99 -14.54
N ASP A 103 18.81 9.43 -15.36
CA ASP A 103 17.58 10.05 -15.81
C ASP A 103 16.49 9.90 -14.73
N PRO A 104 15.92 10.99 -14.18
CA PRO A 104 14.81 10.89 -13.24
C PRO A 104 13.59 10.16 -13.80
N TYR A 105 13.39 10.18 -15.12
CA TYR A 105 12.28 9.52 -15.82
C TYR A 105 12.64 8.12 -16.34
N ALA A 106 13.82 7.57 -16.00
CA ALA A 106 14.20 6.23 -16.42
C ALA A 106 13.15 5.18 -16.05
N LYS A 107 12.89 4.25 -16.98
CA LYS A 107 11.98 3.11 -16.83
C LYS A 107 12.73 1.79 -16.62
N ALA A 108 14.04 1.82 -16.77
CA ALA A 108 14.96 0.73 -16.56
C ALA A 108 16.30 1.25 -16.09
N SER A 109 17.01 0.47 -15.29
CA SER A 109 18.34 0.79 -14.80
C SER A 109 19.25 -0.43 -14.80
N GLY A 110 20.55 -0.20 -14.72
CA GLY A 110 21.53 -1.20 -14.36
C GLY A 110 21.50 -1.53 -12.88
N VAL A 111 22.39 -2.41 -12.48
CA VAL A 111 22.56 -2.87 -11.08
C VAL A 111 22.72 -1.67 -10.13
N ASN A 112 22.07 -1.78 -8.96
CA ASN A 112 22.05 -0.76 -7.91
C ASN A 112 21.53 0.62 -8.38
N GLY A 113 20.74 0.68 -9.45
CA GLY A 113 20.06 1.89 -9.91
C GLY A 113 20.97 3.01 -10.44
N ILE A 114 22.27 2.78 -10.64
CA ILE A 114 23.28 3.83 -10.87
C ILE A 114 23.17 4.46 -12.26
N ARG A 115 22.92 3.66 -13.30
CA ARG A 115 22.76 4.11 -14.70
C ARG A 115 21.39 3.76 -15.20
N SER A 116 20.79 4.67 -15.93
CA SER A 116 19.55 4.40 -16.67
C SER A 116 19.81 3.47 -17.84
N MET A 117 18.78 2.77 -18.33
CA MET A 117 18.83 1.93 -19.52
C MET A 117 17.71 2.31 -20.48
N ALA A 118 18.04 2.48 -21.76
CA ALA A 118 17.04 2.64 -22.81
C ALA A 118 16.37 1.29 -23.07
N VAL A 119 15.05 1.23 -22.95
CA VAL A 119 14.27 0.00 -23.05
C VAL A 119 13.07 0.16 -23.96
N ASN A 120 12.91 -0.76 -24.90
CA ASN A 120 11.65 -0.95 -25.59
C ASN A 120 10.77 -1.84 -24.70
N LEU A 121 9.82 -1.24 -24.00
CA LEU A 121 8.98 -1.91 -23.00
C LEU A 121 8.17 -3.08 -23.59
N LYS A 122 7.74 -3.00 -24.86
CA LYS A 122 7.04 -4.10 -25.53
C LYS A 122 7.87 -5.39 -25.63
N LYS A 123 9.23 -5.27 -25.65
CA LYS A 123 10.14 -6.43 -25.66
C LYS A 123 10.32 -7.06 -24.29
N THR A 124 9.75 -6.46 -23.24
CA THR A 124 9.76 -6.98 -21.87
C THR A 124 8.42 -7.59 -21.46
N ASP A 125 7.43 -7.59 -22.35
CA ASP A 125 6.12 -8.15 -22.07
C ASP A 125 6.21 -9.68 -22.03
N PRO A 126 5.75 -10.32 -20.94
CA PRO A 126 5.63 -11.78 -20.91
C PRO A 126 4.56 -12.25 -21.87
N LYS A 127 4.59 -13.54 -22.18
CA LYS A 127 3.60 -14.15 -23.08
C LYS A 127 2.18 -13.94 -22.56
N GLY A 128 1.33 -13.33 -23.38
CA GLY A 128 -0.09 -13.08 -23.08
C GLY A 128 -0.33 -11.80 -22.30
N TRP A 129 0.69 -10.97 -22.08
CA TRP A 129 0.57 -9.71 -21.34
C TRP A 129 -0.50 -8.77 -21.91
N GLU A 130 -0.66 -8.75 -23.24
CA GLU A 130 -1.69 -7.97 -23.93
C GLU A 130 -3.13 -8.36 -23.57
N ASN A 131 -3.31 -9.56 -23.01
CA ASN A 131 -4.61 -10.07 -22.54
C ASN A 131 -4.77 -10.00 -21.02
N ASP A 132 -3.72 -9.60 -20.30
CA ASP A 132 -3.77 -9.45 -18.85
C ASP A 132 -4.82 -8.42 -18.45
N LYS A 133 -5.63 -8.75 -17.47
CA LYS A 133 -6.74 -7.91 -17.01
C LYS A 133 -6.90 -8.03 -15.51
N THR A 134 -7.13 -6.88 -14.91
CA THR A 134 -7.65 -6.80 -13.53
C THR A 134 -8.81 -7.77 -13.36
N PRO A 135 -8.76 -8.70 -12.40
CA PRO A 135 -9.87 -9.59 -12.11
C PRO A 135 -11.13 -8.83 -11.74
N LYS A 136 -12.28 -9.19 -12.33
CA LYS A 136 -13.57 -8.62 -11.91
C LYS A 136 -13.80 -8.93 -10.44
N LYS A 137 -14.19 -7.91 -9.68
CA LYS A 137 -14.39 -8.03 -8.23
C LYS A 137 -15.80 -7.65 -7.84
N ASP A 138 -16.25 -8.31 -6.77
CA ASP A 138 -17.39 -7.85 -5.99
C ASP A 138 -17.06 -6.48 -5.35
N LYS A 139 -18.07 -5.85 -4.75
CA LYS A 139 -17.91 -4.55 -4.06
C LYS A 139 -16.94 -4.61 -2.87
N GLU A 140 -16.67 -5.80 -2.34
CA GLU A 140 -15.83 -5.97 -1.16
C GLU A 140 -14.34 -5.86 -1.51
N ARG A 141 -13.60 -5.19 -0.65
CA ARG A 141 -12.16 -4.99 -0.72
C ARG A 141 -11.52 -5.52 0.55
N VAL A 142 -10.78 -6.62 0.42
CA VAL A 142 -10.01 -7.25 1.48
C VAL A 142 -8.56 -7.27 1.01
N VAL A 143 -7.74 -6.39 1.57
CA VAL A 143 -6.35 -6.17 1.18
C VAL A 143 -5.43 -6.94 2.11
N TYR A 144 -4.51 -7.70 1.54
CA TYR A 144 -3.46 -8.44 2.22
C TYR A 144 -2.11 -7.80 1.91
N GLU A 145 -1.45 -7.25 2.92
CA GLU A 145 -0.14 -6.62 2.76
C GLU A 145 0.96 -7.67 2.81
N LEU A 146 1.87 -7.64 1.84
CA LEU A 146 3.05 -8.48 1.83
C LEU A 146 4.27 -7.78 1.22
N HIS A 147 5.45 -8.32 1.51
CA HIS A 147 6.72 -7.94 0.92
C HIS A 147 7.23 -9.07 0.03
N VAL A 148 7.75 -8.76 -1.16
CA VAL A 148 8.18 -9.78 -2.14
C VAL A 148 9.12 -10.81 -1.52
N LYS A 149 10.13 -10.35 -0.78
CA LYS A 149 11.13 -11.25 -0.18
C LYS A 149 10.58 -12.01 1.02
N GLU A 150 9.84 -11.36 1.92
CA GLU A 150 9.27 -11.99 3.11
C GLU A 150 8.34 -13.16 2.76
N PHE A 151 7.53 -12.98 1.72
CA PHE A 151 6.47 -13.92 1.33
C PHE A 151 7.00 -15.30 0.94
N SER A 152 8.14 -15.37 0.25
CA SER A 152 8.63 -16.60 -0.36
C SER A 152 10.00 -17.08 0.14
N TYR A 153 10.66 -16.32 1.03
CA TYR A 153 12.03 -16.61 1.45
C TYR A 153 12.15 -17.89 2.29
N ASP A 154 11.17 -18.16 3.15
CA ASP A 154 11.22 -19.35 4.01
C ASP A 154 11.10 -20.65 3.21
N LYS A 155 11.97 -21.61 3.53
CA LYS A 155 11.99 -22.94 2.89
C LYS A 155 10.69 -23.70 3.03
N SER A 156 9.97 -23.49 4.14
CA SER A 156 8.70 -24.17 4.41
C SER A 156 7.60 -23.80 3.43
N GLY A 157 7.74 -22.65 2.71
CA GLY A 157 6.79 -22.22 1.68
C GLY A 157 6.77 -23.08 0.41
N GLY A 158 7.73 -23.99 0.23
CA GLY A 158 7.79 -24.90 -0.92
C GLY A 158 8.23 -24.23 -2.23
N PHE A 159 8.71 -22.99 -2.17
CA PHE A 159 9.23 -22.28 -3.36
C PHE A 159 10.60 -22.85 -3.78
N PRO A 160 10.90 -22.92 -5.10
CA PRO A 160 12.24 -23.23 -5.60
C PRO A 160 13.31 -22.29 -5.03
N LEU A 161 14.48 -22.83 -4.71
CA LEU A 161 15.54 -22.08 -4.03
C LEU A 161 15.92 -20.81 -4.81
N GLU A 162 16.06 -20.91 -6.12
CA GLU A 162 16.42 -19.83 -7.05
C GLU A 162 15.38 -18.71 -7.17
N TYR A 163 14.13 -18.96 -6.72
CA TYR A 163 13.04 -17.98 -6.78
C TYR A 163 12.66 -17.42 -5.40
N ARG A 164 13.24 -17.94 -4.32
CA ARG A 164 12.94 -17.43 -2.96
C ARG A 164 13.35 -15.97 -2.83
N GLY A 165 12.40 -15.14 -2.41
CA GLY A 165 12.61 -13.70 -2.28
C GLY A 165 12.58 -12.92 -3.58
N LYS A 166 12.19 -13.54 -4.69
CA LYS A 166 12.21 -12.95 -6.04
C LYS A 166 10.79 -12.81 -6.61
N TYR A 167 10.61 -11.94 -7.62
CA TYR A 167 9.36 -11.82 -8.38
C TYR A 167 8.87 -13.18 -8.91
N LYS A 168 9.79 -13.99 -9.39
CA LYS A 168 9.51 -15.33 -9.95
C LYS A 168 8.85 -16.29 -8.96
N ALA A 169 8.95 -16.07 -7.66
CA ALA A 169 8.27 -16.90 -6.67
C ALA A 169 6.73 -16.88 -6.86
N PHE A 170 6.17 -15.75 -7.28
CA PHE A 170 4.74 -15.59 -7.52
C PHE A 170 4.24 -16.34 -8.76
N THR A 171 5.13 -16.72 -9.67
CA THR A 171 4.78 -17.55 -10.84
C THR A 171 4.72 -19.04 -10.52
N CYS A 172 5.18 -19.45 -9.32
CA CYS A 172 5.13 -20.83 -8.88
C CYS A 172 3.70 -21.23 -8.50
N LYS A 173 3.11 -22.11 -9.28
CA LYS A 173 1.75 -22.62 -9.05
C LYS A 173 1.80 -23.86 -8.14
N HIS A 174 0.78 -24.02 -7.29
CA HIS A 174 0.58 -25.20 -6.43
C HIS A 174 1.74 -25.47 -5.46
N THR A 175 2.33 -24.41 -4.91
CA THR A 175 3.30 -24.55 -3.83
C THR A 175 2.60 -25.07 -2.57
N THR A 176 3.30 -25.94 -1.83
CA THR A 176 2.77 -26.54 -0.60
C THR A 176 3.78 -26.55 0.51
N LEU A 177 3.30 -26.63 1.74
CA LEU A 177 4.13 -26.65 2.95
C LEU A 177 5.18 -27.77 2.87
N ASN A 178 6.47 -27.40 2.92
CA ASN A 178 7.57 -28.34 2.81
C ASN A 178 7.48 -29.29 1.58
N ASN A 179 6.78 -28.89 0.53
CA ASN A 179 6.48 -29.69 -0.67
C ASN A 179 5.69 -30.99 -0.38
N ASP A 180 4.78 -30.97 0.59
CA ASP A 180 4.00 -32.14 0.99
C ASP A 180 2.85 -32.50 0.02
N GLY A 181 2.54 -31.63 -0.96
CA GLY A 181 1.48 -31.82 -1.94
C GLY A 181 0.05 -31.71 -1.40
N ILE A 182 -0.15 -31.29 -0.14
CA ILE A 182 -1.45 -31.30 0.55
C ILE A 182 -1.82 -29.92 1.08
N HIS A 183 -0.88 -29.20 1.66
CA HIS A 183 -1.12 -27.95 2.38
C HIS A 183 -0.69 -26.73 1.53
N PRO A 184 -1.62 -26.04 0.87
CA PRO A 184 -1.30 -24.92 -0.03
C PRO A 184 -0.53 -23.79 0.67
N THR A 185 0.44 -23.24 -0.03
CA THR A 185 1.15 -22.01 0.33
C THR A 185 1.04 -21.00 -0.82
N GLY A 186 1.67 -19.84 -0.72
CA GLY A 186 1.71 -18.89 -1.81
C GLY A 186 0.33 -18.36 -2.21
N LEU A 187 0.11 -18.17 -3.52
CA LEU A 187 -1.15 -17.62 -4.04
C LEU A 187 -2.35 -18.55 -3.83
N ASP A 188 -2.16 -19.87 -3.85
CA ASP A 188 -3.25 -20.81 -3.59
C ASP A 188 -3.76 -20.71 -2.13
N TYR A 189 -2.86 -20.51 -1.17
CA TYR A 189 -3.25 -20.22 0.21
C TYR A 189 -4.09 -18.94 0.31
N LEU A 190 -3.64 -17.84 -0.33
CA LEU A 190 -4.37 -16.58 -0.32
C LEU A 190 -5.75 -16.70 -0.97
N LYS A 191 -5.88 -17.53 -2.02
CA LYS A 191 -7.16 -17.83 -2.66
C LYS A 191 -8.12 -18.53 -1.70
N GLU A 192 -7.63 -19.49 -0.93
CA GLU A 192 -8.42 -20.15 0.11
C GLU A 192 -8.76 -19.20 1.27
N LEU A 193 -7.86 -18.30 1.66
CA LEU A 193 -8.10 -17.30 2.69
C LEU A 193 -9.24 -16.34 2.29
N GLY A 194 -9.37 -16.07 0.99
CA GLY A 194 -10.47 -15.30 0.43
C GLY A 194 -10.22 -13.81 0.31
N VAL A 195 -8.98 -13.34 0.40
CA VAL A 195 -8.59 -11.95 0.12
C VAL A 195 -8.89 -11.56 -1.33
N THR A 196 -8.97 -10.28 -1.62
CA THR A 196 -9.34 -9.79 -2.96
C THR A 196 -8.21 -9.03 -3.64
N HIS A 197 -7.36 -8.39 -2.87
CA HIS A 197 -6.23 -7.59 -3.34
C HIS A 197 -4.99 -7.94 -2.54
N ILE A 198 -3.86 -7.85 -3.20
CA ILE A 198 -2.54 -7.96 -2.59
C ILE A 198 -1.88 -6.59 -2.68
N GLN A 199 -1.59 -5.97 -1.53
CA GLN A 199 -0.71 -4.82 -1.47
C GLN A 199 0.73 -5.31 -1.35
N ILE A 200 1.57 -4.91 -2.29
CA ILE A 200 2.99 -5.23 -2.28
C ILE A 200 3.75 -4.00 -1.78
N MET A 201 4.50 -4.16 -0.68
CA MET A 201 5.43 -3.17 -0.15
C MET A 201 6.40 -2.70 -1.24
N PRO A 202 7.16 -1.62 -1.07
CA PRO A 202 7.85 -0.97 -2.18
C PRO A 202 8.58 -1.94 -3.11
N MET A 203 8.29 -1.88 -4.39
CA MET A 203 8.83 -2.76 -5.42
C MET A 203 9.44 -2.01 -6.62
N TYR A 204 9.63 -0.71 -6.49
CA TYR A 204 10.52 0.05 -7.36
C TYR A 204 11.88 0.26 -6.70
N ASP A 205 12.87 0.63 -7.47
CA ASP A 205 14.29 0.70 -7.15
C ASP A 205 14.58 1.58 -5.92
N TYR A 206 15.19 0.98 -4.90
CA TYR A 206 15.55 1.62 -3.63
C TYR A 206 17.02 1.36 -3.26
N GLY A 207 17.61 2.25 -2.45
CA GLY A 207 19.07 2.34 -2.27
C GLY A 207 19.66 1.55 -1.12
N SER A 208 18.85 0.91 -0.26
CA SER A 208 19.32 0.36 1.02
C SER A 208 19.85 -1.07 0.96
N VAL A 209 19.89 -1.68 -0.23
CA VAL A 209 20.44 -3.03 -0.45
C VAL A 209 21.40 -3.05 -1.63
N ASP A 210 22.39 -3.90 -1.58
CA ASP A 210 23.18 -4.27 -2.74
C ASP A 210 22.43 -5.35 -3.52
N GLU A 211 21.90 -5.01 -4.69
CA GLU A 211 21.10 -5.89 -5.53
C GLU A 211 21.79 -7.21 -5.92
N THR A 212 23.13 -7.27 -5.77
CA THR A 212 23.93 -8.47 -6.06
C THR A 212 23.96 -9.47 -4.91
N LYS A 213 23.37 -9.12 -3.76
CA LYS A 213 23.39 -9.93 -2.54
C LYS A 213 22.02 -10.43 -2.15
N ASP A 214 21.85 -11.75 -2.13
CA ASP A 214 20.56 -12.38 -1.82
C ASP A 214 20.17 -12.34 -0.33
N ASP A 215 21.10 -12.11 0.58
CA ASP A 215 20.87 -12.11 2.03
C ASP A 215 20.59 -10.72 2.60
N GLU A 216 20.81 -9.65 1.85
CA GLU A 216 20.45 -8.30 2.26
C GLU A 216 18.92 -8.09 2.22
N PHE A 217 18.42 -7.32 3.17
CA PHE A 217 17.00 -7.05 3.32
C PHE A 217 16.74 -5.61 3.77
N ASN A 218 15.75 -5.00 3.16
CA ASN A 218 15.13 -3.77 3.61
C ASN A 218 13.65 -3.78 3.18
N TRP A 219 12.79 -3.02 3.86
CA TRP A 219 11.39 -2.86 3.41
C TRP A 219 11.26 -2.10 2.10
N GLY A 220 12.27 -1.29 1.73
CA GLY A 220 12.30 -0.58 0.45
C GLY A 220 11.76 0.85 0.48
N TYR A 221 11.59 1.47 1.64
CA TYR A 221 11.13 2.86 1.74
C TYR A 221 12.26 3.90 1.55
N ASP A 222 13.22 3.59 0.68
CA ASP A 222 14.40 4.40 0.36
C ASP A 222 14.54 4.63 -1.16
N PRO A 223 13.58 5.32 -1.81
CA PRO A 223 13.46 5.38 -3.26
C PRO A 223 14.64 6.08 -3.95
N VAL A 224 15.17 5.43 -5.01
CA VAL A 224 16.22 5.96 -5.89
C VAL A 224 15.64 6.26 -7.28
N ASN A 225 14.98 5.30 -7.92
CA ASN A 225 14.37 5.43 -9.24
C ASN A 225 12.87 5.06 -9.17
N TYR A 226 12.00 6.05 -9.18
CA TYR A 226 10.55 5.87 -8.98
C TYR A 226 9.82 5.09 -10.08
N ASN A 227 10.39 4.97 -11.30
CA ASN A 227 9.76 4.30 -12.44
C ASN A 227 10.49 3.02 -12.86
N VAL A 228 11.42 2.52 -12.05
CA VAL A 228 12.22 1.31 -12.32
C VAL A 228 11.85 0.24 -11.30
N PRO A 229 11.57 -1.01 -11.70
CA PRO A 229 11.39 -2.11 -10.75
C PRO A 229 12.65 -2.39 -9.93
N GLU A 230 12.48 -2.84 -8.69
CA GLU A 230 13.57 -3.20 -7.78
C GLU A 230 14.37 -4.40 -8.31
N GLY A 231 15.69 -4.26 -8.36
CA GLY A 231 16.59 -5.26 -8.93
C GLY A 231 16.92 -6.41 -8.00
N SER A 232 16.90 -6.21 -6.67
CA SER A 232 17.15 -7.30 -5.71
C SER A 232 16.07 -8.39 -5.74
N TYR A 233 14.89 -8.08 -6.30
CA TYR A 233 13.81 -9.05 -6.50
C TYR A 233 13.88 -9.77 -7.86
N ALA A 234 14.76 -9.35 -8.77
CA ALA A 234 14.99 -10.04 -10.03
C ALA A 234 15.94 -11.23 -9.86
N THR A 235 15.87 -12.20 -10.76
CA THR A 235 16.83 -13.32 -10.79
C THR A 235 18.18 -12.89 -11.33
N ASP A 236 18.24 -11.79 -12.07
CA ASP A 236 19.46 -11.17 -12.59
C ASP A 236 19.35 -9.64 -12.46
N ALA A 237 20.11 -9.07 -11.52
CA ALA A 237 20.14 -7.63 -11.28
C ALA A 237 21.01 -6.85 -12.29
N PHE A 238 21.94 -7.52 -12.99
CA PHE A 238 22.85 -6.86 -13.93
C PHE A 238 22.17 -6.48 -15.26
N HIS A 239 21.13 -7.22 -15.66
CA HIS A 239 20.38 -6.99 -16.88
C HIS A 239 19.05 -6.29 -16.59
N GLY A 240 18.99 -4.97 -16.82
CA GLY A 240 17.86 -4.13 -16.41
C GLY A 240 16.49 -4.53 -16.96
N GLU A 241 16.41 -5.22 -18.10
CA GLU A 241 15.16 -5.71 -18.66
C GLU A 241 14.59 -6.92 -17.90
N VAL A 242 15.42 -7.67 -17.17
CA VAL A 242 14.99 -8.87 -16.44
C VAL A 242 14.01 -8.48 -15.32
N ARG A 243 14.35 -7.45 -14.52
CA ARG A 243 13.48 -6.95 -13.45
C ARG A 243 12.11 -6.51 -13.96
N ILE A 244 12.04 -5.93 -15.17
CA ILE A 244 10.79 -5.48 -15.79
C ILE A 244 9.94 -6.70 -16.18
N THR A 245 10.53 -7.64 -16.90
CA THR A 245 9.83 -8.84 -17.36
C THR A 245 9.32 -9.67 -16.18
N GLU A 246 10.15 -9.92 -15.18
CA GLU A 246 9.78 -10.74 -14.02
C GLU A 246 8.73 -10.06 -13.13
N MET A 247 8.76 -8.73 -12.98
CA MET A 247 7.70 -8.01 -12.28
C MET A 247 6.36 -8.10 -13.03
N LYS A 248 6.36 -8.00 -14.38
CA LYS A 248 5.17 -8.21 -15.18
C LYS A 248 4.65 -9.65 -15.04
N GLU A 249 5.52 -10.66 -15.06
CA GLU A 249 5.15 -12.06 -14.84
C GLU A 249 4.54 -12.29 -13.45
N MET A 250 5.09 -11.64 -12.42
CA MET A 250 4.51 -11.66 -11.07
C MET A 250 3.09 -11.12 -11.07
N ILE A 251 2.88 -9.91 -11.63
CA ILE A 251 1.58 -9.25 -11.66
C ILE A 251 0.57 -10.10 -12.44
N GLN A 252 0.93 -10.59 -13.63
CA GLN A 252 0.09 -11.49 -14.43
C GLN A 252 -0.32 -12.73 -13.63
N SER A 253 0.62 -13.36 -12.92
CA SER A 253 0.33 -14.55 -12.10
C SER A 253 -0.62 -14.23 -10.93
N ILE A 254 -0.51 -13.06 -10.33
CA ILE A 254 -1.41 -12.57 -9.28
C ILE A 254 -2.82 -12.34 -9.86
N HIS A 255 -2.93 -11.73 -11.04
CA HIS A 255 -4.21 -11.53 -11.74
C HIS A 255 -4.85 -12.86 -12.14
N GLU A 256 -4.08 -13.80 -12.70
CA GLU A 256 -4.55 -15.16 -13.04
C GLU A 256 -5.07 -15.91 -11.80
N ALA A 257 -4.46 -15.71 -10.64
CA ALA A 257 -4.93 -16.28 -9.39
C ALA A 257 -6.23 -15.62 -8.86
N GLY A 258 -6.64 -14.48 -9.43
CA GLY A 258 -7.88 -13.78 -9.11
C GLY A 258 -7.73 -12.60 -8.16
N PHE A 259 -6.53 -12.05 -7.96
CA PHE A 259 -6.29 -10.91 -7.08
C PHE A 259 -5.96 -9.63 -7.87
N GLY A 260 -6.36 -8.46 -7.35
CA GLY A 260 -5.82 -7.20 -7.78
C GLY A 260 -4.51 -6.88 -7.08
N VAL A 261 -3.68 -6.07 -7.73
CA VAL A 261 -2.38 -5.66 -7.23
C VAL A 261 -2.43 -4.19 -6.82
N ILE A 262 -2.06 -3.91 -5.56
CA ILE A 262 -1.89 -2.55 -5.05
C ILE A 262 -0.39 -2.34 -4.84
N MET A 263 0.13 -1.28 -5.43
CA MET A 263 1.53 -0.90 -5.30
C MET A 263 1.71 0.11 -4.17
N ASP A 264 2.65 -0.15 -3.29
CA ASP A 264 3.09 0.81 -2.28
C ASP A 264 4.08 1.80 -2.90
N VAL A 265 3.78 3.09 -2.80
CA VAL A 265 4.54 4.16 -3.46
C VAL A 265 5.02 5.22 -2.47
N VAL A 266 6.28 5.60 -2.57
CA VAL A 266 7.00 6.47 -1.64
C VAL A 266 7.41 7.75 -2.36
N TYR A 267 6.47 8.67 -2.63
CA TYR A 267 6.77 9.93 -3.33
C TYR A 267 7.07 11.10 -2.38
N ASN A 268 7.04 10.86 -1.09
CA ASN A 268 7.19 11.90 -0.08
C ASN A 268 8.65 12.30 0.18
N HIS A 269 9.64 11.43 -0.11
CA HIS A 269 11.07 11.70 0.02
C HIS A 269 11.89 10.91 -0.99
N THR A 270 13.17 11.19 -1.11
CA THR A 270 14.17 10.40 -1.84
C THR A 270 15.17 9.79 -0.86
N TYR A 271 15.80 8.67 -1.23
CA TYR A 271 16.82 7.99 -0.42
C TYR A 271 17.88 8.95 0.11
N SER A 272 18.26 9.94 -0.69
CA SER A 272 19.28 10.93 -0.33
C SER A 272 18.99 12.27 -1.03
N LEU A 273 19.41 13.37 -0.41
CA LEU A 273 19.43 14.68 -1.10
C LEU A 273 20.34 14.69 -2.33
N ASP A 274 21.34 13.83 -2.41
CA ASP A 274 22.14 13.64 -3.63
C ASP A 274 21.43 12.70 -4.61
N SER A 275 20.22 13.08 -5.01
CA SER A 275 19.33 12.34 -5.90
C SER A 275 19.46 12.81 -7.35
N TRP A 276 18.88 12.05 -8.27
CA TRP A 276 18.78 12.44 -9.68
C TRP A 276 18.00 13.74 -9.85
N PHE A 277 17.01 14.02 -9.03
CA PHE A 277 16.29 15.30 -8.99
C PHE A 277 17.20 16.47 -8.65
N GLN A 278 17.99 16.34 -7.58
CA GLN A 278 18.91 17.38 -7.14
C GLN A 278 20.02 17.66 -8.16
N ARG A 279 20.52 16.60 -8.80
CA ARG A 279 21.54 16.72 -9.84
C ARG A 279 21.01 17.32 -11.12
N THR A 280 19.74 17.08 -11.45
CA THR A 280 19.06 17.61 -12.65
C THR A 280 18.66 19.07 -12.50
N LEU A 281 18.04 19.46 -11.38
CA LEU A 281 17.74 20.84 -11.05
C LEU A 281 17.81 21.08 -9.53
N PRO A 282 18.92 21.66 -9.06
CA PRO A 282 19.15 21.83 -7.62
C PRO A 282 17.98 22.52 -6.89
N TRP A 283 17.53 21.93 -5.78
CA TRP A 283 16.51 22.45 -4.86
C TRP A 283 15.10 22.67 -5.43
N TYR A 284 14.84 22.31 -6.67
CA TYR A 284 13.50 22.44 -7.23
C TYR A 284 12.53 21.42 -6.66
N PHE A 285 12.97 20.19 -6.48
CA PHE A 285 12.12 19.08 -6.06
C PHE A 285 12.01 18.91 -4.53
N TYR A 286 12.68 19.76 -3.75
CA TYR A 286 12.75 19.63 -2.30
C TYR A 286 12.19 20.84 -1.58
N ARG A 287 11.51 20.57 -0.45
CA ARG A 287 11.05 21.60 0.47
C ARG A 287 12.19 22.11 1.35
N ALA A 288 12.16 23.39 1.66
CA ALA A 288 12.99 24.01 2.67
C ALA A 288 12.22 25.10 3.41
N TYR A 289 12.55 25.34 4.66
CA TYR A 289 12.01 26.43 5.45
C TYR A 289 12.51 27.80 4.95
N SER A 290 11.90 28.88 5.44
CA SER A 290 12.25 30.26 5.05
C SER A 290 13.69 30.67 5.42
N ASP A 291 14.30 30.01 6.38
CA ASP A 291 15.70 30.18 6.80
C ASP A 291 16.70 29.35 5.95
N GLY A 292 16.20 28.57 4.98
CA GLY A 292 17.00 27.69 4.12
C GLY A 292 17.29 26.31 4.70
N LYS A 293 16.77 25.97 5.90
CA LYS A 293 16.87 24.63 6.45
C LYS A 293 16.01 23.66 5.60
N VAL A 294 16.56 22.51 5.26
CA VAL A 294 15.84 21.46 4.54
C VAL A 294 14.68 20.95 5.39
N SER A 295 13.51 20.77 4.78
CA SER A 295 12.35 20.14 5.41
C SER A 295 12.55 18.65 5.55
N ASP A 296 12.13 18.09 6.68
CA ASP A 296 12.30 16.67 7.03
C ASP A 296 11.05 16.13 7.76
N GLY A 297 9.88 16.37 7.18
CA GLY A 297 8.62 15.85 7.69
C GLY A 297 8.51 14.33 7.58
N SER A 298 9.31 13.73 6.68
CA SER A 298 9.44 12.29 6.51
C SER A 298 10.31 11.61 7.59
N ALA A 299 11.19 12.37 8.26
CA ALA A 299 12.28 11.86 9.10
C ALA A 299 13.30 10.97 8.33
N CYS A 300 13.35 11.16 6.99
CA CYS A 300 14.30 10.47 6.09
C CYS A 300 15.34 11.45 5.48
N GLY A 301 15.44 12.66 6.04
CA GLY A 301 16.42 13.68 5.66
C GLY A 301 15.97 14.66 4.59
N ASN A 302 14.80 14.48 3.99
CA ASN A 302 14.25 15.40 3.00
C ASN A 302 12.74 15.19 2.77
N ASP A 303 12.07 16.21 2.23
CA ASP A 303 10.69 16.17 1.77
C ASP A 303 10.60 16.61 0.32
N VAL A 304 9.90 15.84 -0.50
CA VAL A 304 9.61 16.18 -1.90
C VAL A 304 8.53 17.25 -1.97
N ALA A 305 8.77 18.28 -2.80
CA ALA A 305 7.86 19.43 -2.99
C ALA A 305 6.76 19.10 -4.00
N SER A 306 5.81 18.24 -3.61
CA SER A 306 4.73 17.73 -4.46
C SER A 306 3.84 18.83 -5.05
N GLU A 307 3.77 19.98 -4.39
CA GLU A 307 3.01 21.16 -4.80
C GLU A 307 3.64 21.95 -5.95
N ARG A 308 4.90 21.69 -6.30
CA ARG A 308 5.55 22.36 -7.45
C ARG A 308 5.18 21.69 -8.75
N ALA A 309 4.86 22.50 -9.77
CA ALA A 309 4.24 22.04 -11.00
C ALA A 309 4.92 20.85 -11.69
N MET A 310 6.25 20.89 -11.89
CA MET A 310 6.97 19.78 -12.52
C MET A 310 7.15 18.57 -11.59
N CYS A 311 7.13 18.76 -10.28
CA CYS A 311 7.14 17.67 -9.32
C CYS A 311 5.76 16.98 -9.28
N SER A 312 4.68 17.74 -9.17
CA SER A 312 3.29 17.25 -9.28
C SER A 312 3.06 16.47 -10.58
N LYS A 313 3.51 17.03 -11.72
CA LYS A 313 3.48 16.37 -13.03
C LYS A 313 4.23 15.04 -13.00
N TYR A 314 5.46 15.02 -12.47
CA TYR A 314 6.26 13.81 -12.38
C TYR A 314 5.56 12.69 -11.61
N ILE A 315 5.03 13.01 -10.42
CA ILE A 315 4.34 12.02 -9.57
C ILE A 315 3.07 11.49 -10.27
N LEU A 316 2.28 12.38 -10.86
CA LEU A 316 1.09 11.97 -11.63
C LEU A 316 1.46 11.04 -12.78
N GLU A 317 2.46 11.40 -13.59
CA GLU A 317 2.92 10.59 -14.74
C GLU A 317 3.48 9.25 -14.29
N SER A 318 4.20 9.20 -13.16
CA SER A 318 4.69 7.97 -12.55
C SER A 318 3.55 7.03 -12.15
N VAL A 319 2.53 7.52 -11.44
CA VAL A 319 1.34 6.72 -11.08
C VAL A 319 0.63 6.19 -12.33
N LEU A 320 0.43 7.05 -13.34
CA LEU A 320 -0.21 6.63 -14.59
C LEU A 320 0.63 5.62 -15.37
N TYR A 321 1.97 5.73 -15.35
CA TYR A 321 2.88 4.76 -15.94
C TYR A 321 2.71 3.38 -15.29
N TRP A 322 2.77 3.28 -13.98
CA TRP A 322 2.57 2.02 -13.26
C TRP A 322 1.18 1.41 -13.54
N ALA A 323 0.14 2.24 -13.57
CA ALA A 323 -1.22 1.77 -13.85
C ALA A 323 -1.38 1.23 -15.29
N ARG A 324 -0.70 1.83 -16.28
CA ARG A 324 -0.81 1.46 -17.69
C ARG A 324 0.13 0.33 -18.07
N GLU A 325 1.40 0.46 -17.72
CA GLU A 325 2.46 -0.45 -18.16
C GLU A 325 2.50 -1.75 -17.38
N TYR A 326 2.17 -1.69 -16.07
CA TYR A 326 2.19 -2.85 -15.18
C TYR A 326 0.79 -3.28 -14.73
N HIS A 327 -0.25 -2.70 -15.28
CA HIS A 327 -1.66 -3.01 -14.98
C HIS A 327 -2.00 -2.92 -13.48
N ILE A 328 -1.31 -2.09 -12.71
CA ILE A 328 -1.53 -1.92 -11.27
C ILE A 328 -2.97 -1.48 -10.98
N ASP A 329 -3.62 -2.11 -10.01
CA ASP A 329 -5.04 -1.92 -9.67
C ASP A 329 -5.28 -0.89 -8.58
N GLY A 330 -4.25 -0.47 -7.88
CA GLY A 330 -4.34 0.54 -6.86
C GLY A 330 -2.99 0.97 -6.33
N PHE A 331 -3.01 2.03 -5.51
CA PHE A 331 -1.81 2.62 -4.94
C PHE A 331 -2.00 2.93 -3.47
N ARG A 332 -1.04 2.51 -2.64
CA ARG A 332 -0.89 2.95 -1.26
C ARG A 332 0.20 4.00 -1.21
N PHE A 333 -0.11 5.18 -0.75
CA PHE A 333 0.86 6.28 -0.64
C PHE A 333 1.46 6.30 0.77
N ASP A 334 2.74 6.02 0.83
CA ASP A 334 3.55 6.19 2.03
C ASP A 334 3.54 7.65 2.46
N LEU A 335 3.36 7.91 3.78
CA LEU A 335 3.27 9.26 4.33
C LEU A 335 2.47 10.22 3.42
N MET A 336 1.29 9.79 2.96
CA MET A 336 0.42 10.61 2.10
C MET A 336 0.16 11.99 2.71
N GLY A 337 0.21 12.09 4.04
CA GLY A 337 0.10 13.33 4.78
C GLY A 337 1.21 14.35 4.49
N LEU A 338 2.25 13.99 3.75
CA LEU A 338 3.27 14.90 3.24
C LEU A 338 2.98 15.40 1.81
N LEU A 339 2.07 14.77 1.09
CA LEU A 339 1.66 15.20 -0.25
C LEU A 339 0.54 16.23 -0.16
N ASP A 340 0.38 17.06 -1.18
CA ASP A 340 -0.70 18.04 -1.20
C ASP A 340 -2.03 17.47 -1.73
N THR A 341 -3.15 18.03 -1.25
CA THR A 341 -4.49 17.56 -1.61
C THR A 341 -4.81 17.73 -3.10
N ASP A 342 -4.25 18.73 -3.77
CA ASP A 342 -4.53 18.97 -5.18
C ASP A 342 -3.90 17.89 -6.05
N LEU A 343 -2.65 17.48 -5.72
CA LEU A 343 -2.00 16.36 -6.39
C LEU A 343 -2.82 15.07 -6.22
N MET A 344 -3.22 14.75 -4.98
CA MET A 344 -3.97 13.52 -4.70
C MET A 344 -5.31 13.48 -5.43
N ASN A 345 -6.04 14.59 -5.43
CA ASN A 345 -7.31 14.71 -6.18
C ASN A 345 -7.09 14.65 -7.70
N ASN A 346 -5.99 15.20 -8.21
CA ASN A 346 -5.63 15.11 -9.63
C ASN A 346 -5.31 13.66 -10.04
N ILE A 347 -4.54 12.94 -9.25
CA ILE A 347 -4.26 11.50 -9.47
C ILE A 347 -5.59 10.73 -9.52
N ARG A 348 -6.48 10.96 -8.55
CA ARG A 348 -7.81 10.30 -8.52
C ARG A 348 -8.60 10.60 -9.79
N LYS A 349 -8.68 11.86 -10.19
CA LYS A 349 -9.40 12.32 -11.36
C LYS A 349 -8.90 11.67 -12.65
N GLU A 350 -7.58 11.66 -12.87
CA GLU A 350 -7.00 11.10 -14.09
C GLU A 350 -7.18 9.56 -14.15
N LEU A 351 -7.04 8.86 -13.03
CA LEU A 351 -7.34 7.44 -12.98
C LEU A 351 -8.83 7.14 -13.23
N ASP A 352 -9.74 7.98 -12.72
CA ASP A 352 -11.18 7.83 -12.96
C ASP A 352 -11.55 8.07 -14.43
N ILE A 353 -10.91 9.02 -15.09
CA ILE A 353 -11.10 9.28 -16.54
C ILE A 353 -10.70 8.07 -17.38
N ILE A 354 -9.58 7.42 -17.00
CA ILE A 354 -9.01 6.33 -17.82
C ILE A 354 -9.70 5.00 -17.53
N TYR A 355 -9.98 4.69 -16.26
CA TYR A 355 -10.40 3.35 -15.82
C TYR A 355 -11.83 3.28 -15.30
N GLY A 356 -12.47 4.41 -15.03
CA GLY A 356 -13.77 4.49 -14.38
C GLY A 356 -13.71 4.91 -12.91
N LYS A 357 -14.78 5.54 -12.42
CA LYS A 357 -14.85 6.11 -11.06
C LYS A 357 -14.62 5.05 -9.98
N GLY A 358 -13.54 5.23 -9.20
CA GLY A 358 -13.20 4.37 -8.07
C GLY A 358 -12.71 2.96 -8.44
N GLU A 359 -12.50 2.65 -9.73
CA GLU A 359 -12.01 1.33 -10.15
C GLU A 359 -10.58 1.07 -9.66
N LYS A 360 -9.66 2.02 -9.83
CA LYS A 360 -8.34 1.94 -9.21
C LYS A 360 -8.41 2.40 -7.76
N ILE A 361 -7.92 1.57 -6.85
CA ILE A 361 -7.95 1.85 -5.41
C ILE A 361 -6.85 2.85 -5.07
N ILE A 362 -7.17 3.89 -4.32
CA ILE A 362 -6.19 4.84 -3.77
C ILE A 362 -6.40 4.97 -2.27
N TYR A 363 -5.35 4.82 -1.52
CA TYR A 363 -5.30 5.17 -0.11
C TYR A 363 -3.86 5.44 0.35
N GLY A 364 -3.71 6.00 1.54
CA GLY A 364 -2.39 6.25 2.10
C GLY A 364 -2.42 6.59 3.57
N GLU A 365 -1.26 6.86 4.11
CA GLU A 365 -1.07 7.26 5.49
C GLU A 365 -1.33 8.76 5.66
N PRO A 366 -2.34 9.15 6.46
CA PRO A 366 -2.74 10.55 6.60
C PRO A 366 -1.94 11.30 7.66
N TRP A 367 -0.67 11.00 7.78
CA TRP A 367 0.25 11.61 8.76
C TRP A 367 1.63 11.87 8.16
N SER A 368 2.47 12.54 8.92
CA SER A 368 3.89 12.73 8.72
C SER A 368 4.63 12.37 10.01
N ALA A 369 5.94 12.15 9.93
CA ALA A 369 6.74 11.89 11.12
C ALA A 369 7.00 13.19 11.92
N THR A 370 7.24 14.32 11.21
CA THR A 370 7.41 15.66 11.81
C THR A 370 6.77 16.73 10.92
N ASP A 371 6.94 18.00 11.24
CA ASP A 371 6.43 19.13 10.45
C ASP A 371 7.13 19.24 9.09
N THR A 372 6.43 19.72 8.07
CA THR A 372 6.95 19.94 6.72
C THR A 372 6.72 21.37 6.23
N ALA A 373 7.67 21.88 5.42
CA ALA A 373 7.65 23.23 4.86
C ALA A 373 6.86 23.31 3.54
N ILE A 374 5.55 23.00 3.57
CA ILE A 374 4.70 23.08 2.37
C ILE A 374 4.59 24.53 1.86
N GLU A 375 4.59 24.69 0.53
CA GLU A 375 4.58 26.00 -0.15
C GLU A 375 3.18 26.38 -0.68
N TYR A 376 3.04 27.63 -1.14
CA TYR A 376 1.86 28.18 -1.85
C TYR A 376 0.54 28.08 -1.08
N ASN A 377 0.55 28.06 0.25
CA ASN A 377 -0.64 27.82 1.08
C ASN A 377 -1.43 26.56 0.70
N ARG A 378 -0.78 25.57 0.09
CA ARG A 378 -1.38 24.28 -0.20
C ARG A 378 -1.74 23.55 1.08
N LYS A 379 -2.67 22.60 0.98
CA LYS A 379 -3.10 21.75 2.09
C LYS A 379 -2.52 20.35 1.92
N LEU A 380 -2.04 19.81 3.01
CA LEU A 380 -1.53 18.45 3.06
C LEU A 380 -2.68 17.43 3.03
N ALA A 381 -2.48 16.30 2.38
CA ALA A 381 -3.44 15.20 2.33
C ALA A 381 -3.41 14.37 3.64
N ASN A 382 -3.50 15.06 4.76
CA ASN A 382 -3.51 14.50 6.10
C ASN A 382 -4.94 14.37 6.65
N LYS A 383 -5.05 13.82 7.84
CA LYS A 383 -6.31 13.55 8.53
C LYS A 383 -7.17 14.81 8.73
N ASP A 384 -6.53 15.94 9.06
CA ASP A 384 -7.23 17.22 9.32
C ASP A 384 -7.87 17.80 8.05
N ASN A 385 -7.39 17.42 6.88
CA ASN A 385 -7.85 17.90 5.58
C ASN A 385 -8.64 16.83 4.79
N ILE A 386 -9.12 15.76 5.44
CA ILE A 386 -9.85 14.67 4.76
C ILE A 386 -11.08 15.16 3.98
N THR A 387 -11.71 16.26 4.42
CA THR A 387 -12.84 16.89 3.74
C THR A 387 -12.48 17.45 2.35
N LEU A 388 -11.20 17.74 2.10
CA LEU A 388 -10.69 18.25 0.83
C LEU A 388 -10.37 17.13 -0.15
N LEU A 389 -10.23 15.88 0.32
CA LEU A 389 -9.97 14.73 -0.53
C LEU A 389 -11.26 14.21 -1.17
N ASP A 390 -11.13 13.63 -2.38
CA ASP A 390 -12.23 12.89 -3.01
C ASP A 390 -12.68 11.71 -2.13
N GLU A 391 -13.95 11.34 -2.21
CA GLU A 391 -14.54 10.25 -1.45
C GLU A 391 -13.93 8.86 -1.76
N ASN A 392 -13.19 8.72 -2.86
CA ASN A 392 -12.49 7.51 -3.27
C ASN A 392 -10.97 7.57 -3.02
N ILE A 393 -10.51 8.47 -2.15
CA ILE A 393 -9.17 8.49 -1.61
C ILE A 393 -9.23 8.06 -0.15
N GLY A 394 -8.77 6.85 0.14
CA GLY A 394 -8.80 6.25 1.47
C GLY A 394 -7.64 6.70 2.36
N VAL A 395 -7.83 6.61 3.67
CA VAL A 395 -6.80 6.86 4.67
C VAL A 395 -6.74 5.71 5.67
N PHE A 396 -5.55 5.33 6.11
CA PHE A 396 -5.39 4.42 7.23
C PHE A 396 -5.99 5.01 8.49
N CYS A 397 -6.90 4.26 9.13
CA CYS A 397 -7.63 4.74 10.31
C CYS A 397 -6.94 4.28 11.60
N ASP A 398 -5.99 5.08 12.08
CA ASP A 398 -5.31 4.85 13.37
C ASP A 398 -6.27 4.89 14.56
N ASN A 399 -7.35 5.69 14.50
CA ASN A 399 -8.40 5.70 15.53
C ASN A 399 -9.02 4.31 15.70
N THR A 400 -9.36 3.62 14.61
CA THR A 400 -9.90 2.24 14.66
C THR A 400 -8.85 1.27 15.19
N ARG A 401 -7.63 1.31 14.65
CA ARG A 401 -6.51 0.47 15.08
C ARG A 401 -6.26 0.59 16.58
N ASP A 402 -6.10 1.81 17.08
CA ASP A 402 -5.72 2.08 18.46
C ASP A 402 -6.87 1.87 19.45
N SER A 403 -8.13 2.10 19.03
CA SER A 403 -9.28 1.77 19.87
C SER A 403 -9.42 0.26 20.09
N ILE A 404 -9.07 -0.56 19.11
CA ILE A 404 -9.16 -2.03 19.21
C ILE A 404 -8.03 -2.61 20.04
N LYS A 405 -6.75 -2.35 19.67
CA LYS A 405 -5.58 -3.02 20.26
C LYS A 405 -4.74 -2.14 21.19
N GLY A 406 -5.03 -0.84 21.27
CA GLY A 406 -4.20 0.17 21.94
C GLY A 406 -3.18 0.81 21.00
N SER A 407 -2.63 1.95 21.43
CA SER A 407 -1.75 2.79 20.63
C SER A 407 -0.55 2.00 20.07
N ALA A 408 -0.30 2.15 18.77
CA ALA A 408 0.89 1.59 18.13
C ALA A 408 2.18 2.24 18.62
N LEU A 409 2.15 3.54 18.94
CA LEU A 409 3.30 4.30 19.44
C LEU A 409 3.60 4.09 20.92
N ARG A 410 2.69 3.44 21.65
CA ARG A 410 2.81 3.12 23.08
C ARG A 410 2.60 1.62 23.30
N PRO A 411 3.64 0.79 23.25
CA PRO A 411 3.53 -0.68 23.24
C PRO A 411 2.71 -1.26 24.39
N LYS A 412 2.75 -0.65 25.58
CA LYS A 412 2.02 -1.11 26.78
C LYS A 412 0.60 -0.54 26.93
N GLU A 413 0.18 0.38 26.05
CA GLU A 413 -1.18 0.90 26.09
C GLU A 413 -2.16 -0.12 25.52
N ALA A 414 -3.22 -0.41 26.27
CA ALA A 414 -4.25 -1.37 25.90
C ALA A 414 -5.43 -0.67 25.19
N GLY A 415 -6.04 -1.36 24.24
CA GLY A 415 -7.30 -0.99 23.60
C GLY A 415 -8.49 -1.77 24.15
N PHE A 416 -9.60 -1.73 23.43
CA PHE A 416 -10.85 -2.37 23.83
C PHE A 416 -10.67 -3.86 24.13
N VAL A 417 -9.97 -4.62 23.28
CA VAL A 417 -9.88 -6.08 23.42
C VAL A 417 -9.02 -6.51 24.62
N ASN A 418 -7.95 -5.78 24.91
CA ASN A 418 -6.89 -6.19 25.84
C ASN A 418 -6.85 -5.38 27.15
N GLY A 419 -7.93 -4.66 27.50
CA GLY A 419 -8.07 -4.08 28.83
C GLY A 419 -8.23 -2.57 28.90
N GLY A 420 -8.16 -1.86 27.76
CA GLY A 420 -8.38 -0.41 27.66
C GLY A 420 -9.80 -0.05 28.13
N LYS A 421 -9.93 1.08 28.83
CA LYS A 421 -11.20 1.58 29.36
C LYS A 421 -11.78 2.64 28.42
N ASP A 422 -13.10 2.81 28.49
CA ASP A 422 -13.85 3.90 27.83
C ASP A 422 -13.64 3.95 26.31
N LYS A 423 -13.53 2.76 25.65
CA LYS A 423 -13.31 2.61 24.21
C LYS A 423 -14.58 2.27 23.41
N GLU A 424 -15.74 2.14 24.08
CA GLU A 424 -16.98 1.68 23.47
C GLU A 424 -17.48 2.65 22.38
N ASP A 425 -17.35 3.96 22.58
CA ASP A 425 -17.75 4.97 21.59
C ASP A 425 -16.84 4.97 20.36
N ASP A 426 -15.54 4.78 20.55
CA ASP A 426 -14.57 4.66 19.45
C ASP A 426 -14.87 3.40 18.62
N ILE A 427 -15.20 2.28 19.27
CA ILE A 427 -15.60 1.05 18.58
C ILE A 427 -16.89 1.27 17.78
N LEU A 428 -17.90 1.96 18.34
CA LEU A 428 -19.13 2.29 17.62
C LEU A 428 -18.88 3.21 16.41
N SER A 429 -17.99 4.17 16.55
CA SER A 429 -17.56 5.02 15.43
C SER A 429 -16.86 4.20 14.35
N SER A 430 -15.97 3.28 14.75
CA SER A 430 -15.24 2.37 13.86
C SER A 430 -16.17 1.46 13.06
N VAL A 431 -17.25 0.95 13.67
CA VAL A 431 -18.23 0.08 12.99
C VAL A 431 -18.82 0.74 11.75
N SER A 432 -19.10 2.03 11.80
CA SER A 432 -19.61 2.81 10.66
C SER A 432 -18.52 3.53 9.88
N ALA A 433 -17.28 3.08 9.96
CA ALA A 433 -16.12 3.72 9.32
C ALA A 433 -16.07 5.24 9.57
N TRP A 434 -16.39 5.66 10.80
CA TRP A 434 -16.42 7.08 11.22
C TRP A 434 -17.38 7.98 10.42
N CYS A 435 -18.29 7.39 9.63
CA CYS A 435 -19.26 8.14 8.82
C CYS A 435 -20.53 8.53 9.58
N ASN A 436 -20.82 7.91 10.75
CA ASN A 436 -22.04 8.19 11.49
C ASN A 436 -21.87 9.43 12.39
N PRO A 437 -22.53 10.58 12.08
CA PRO A 437 -22.35 11.83 12.83
C PRO A 437 -22.82 11.74 14.29
N LYS A 438 -23.64 10.74 14.63
CA LYS A 438 -24.12 10.53 16.00
C LYS A 438 -23.02 10.05 16.94
N TYR A 439 -22.08 9.25 16.44
CA TYR A 439 -21.02 8.61 17.23
C TYR A 439 -19.66 9.23 16.98
N ASN A 440 -19.41 9.72 15.76
CA ASN A 440 -18.14 10.32 15.38
C ASN A 440 -17.96 11.72 15.99
N LYS A 441 -16.98 11.86 16.89
CA LYS A 441 -16.59 13.13 17.52
C LYS A 441 -15.11 13.48 17.31
N GLU A 442 -14.30 12.54 16.83
CA GLU A 442 -12.85 12.66 16.77
C GLU A 442 -12.30 12.69 15.34
N PHE A 443 -13.05 12.19 14.37
CA PHE A 443 -12.64 12.14 12.98
C PHE A 443 -13.73 12.74 12.09
N GLU A 444 -13.97 14.04 12.28
CA GLU A 444 -15.01 14.75 11.53
C GLU A 444 -14.70 14.86 10.04
N GLY A 445 -15.72 14.81 9.21
CA GLY A 445 -15.64 15.08 7.78
C GLY A 445 -15.38 13.88 6.88
N VAL A 446 -15.33 12.66 7.41
CA VAL A 446 -15.35 11.44 6.57
C VAL A 446 -16.68 11.38 5.80
N LYS A 447 -16.60 11.34 4.46
CA LYS A 447 -17.78 11.38 3.58
C LYS A 447 -18.40 10.00 3.37
N ALA A 448 -17.56 8.98 3.22
CA ALA A 448 -17.98 7.62 2.91
C ALA A 448 -16.98 6.58 3.43
N PRO A 449 -17.38 5.31 3.65
CA PRO A 449 -16.48 4.25 4.06
C PRO A 449 -15.35 3.94 3.05
N SER A 450 -15.49 4.37 1.79
CA SER A 450 -14.39 4.33 0.80
C SER A 450 -13.16 5.13 1.23
N GLN A 451 -13.35 6.16 2.09
CA GLN A 451 -12.25 6.95 2.65
C GLN A 451 -11.55 6.29 3.84
N ILE A 452 -12.00 5.15 4.34
CA ILE A 452 -11.46 4.51 5.54
C ILE A 452 -10.87 3.15 5.21
N VAL A 453 -9.59 2.97 5.54
CA VAL A 453 -8.92 1.67 5.62
C VAL A 453 -8.99 1.18 7.06
N THR A 454 -9.72 0.09 7.26
CA THR A 454 -9.97 -0.51 8.57
C THR A 454 -8.99 -1.65 8.81
N TYR A 455 -8.16 -1.55 9.84
CA TYR A 455 -7.07 -2.47 10.10
C TYR A 455 -6.68 -2.49 11.59
N VAL A 456 -5.85 -3.43 11.99
CA VAL A 456 -5.26 -3.52 13.33
C VAL A 456 -3.74 -3.66 13.30
N SER A 457 -3.15 -4.18 12.23
CA SER A 457 -1.70 -4.22 12.03
C SER A 457 -1.30 -4.02 10.57
N ALA A 458 -0.10 -3.51 10.36
CA ALA A 458 0.59 -3.32 9.11
C ALA A 458 2.06 -3.74 9.29
N HIS A 459 2.90 -3.53 8.26
CA HIS A 459 4.34 -3.79 8.37
C HIS A 459 5.00 -2.97 9.48
N ASP A 460 4.57 -1.72 9.69
CA ASP A 460 5.01 -0.81 10.75
C ASP A 460 4.50 -1.23 12.12
N ASN A 461 5.33 -0.95 13.13
CA ASN A 461 5.07 -1.24 14.53
C ASN A 461 4.94 -2.75 14.82
N GLN A 462 4.51 -3.08 16.05
CA GLN A 462 4.33 -4.47 16.46
C GLN A 462 3.22 -5.16 15.67
N THR A 463 3.43 -6.44 15.33
CA THR A 463 2.33 -7.29 14.84
C THR A 463 1.19 -7.33 15.86
N LEU A 464 -0.01 -7.72 15.42
CA LEU A 464 -1.13 -7.88 16.38
C LEU A 464 -0.79 -8.87 17.48
N TRP A 465 -0.14 -9.99 17.13
CA TRP A 465 0.28 -11.01 18.08
C TRP A 465 1.26 -10.48 19.12
N ASP A 466 2.28 -9.74 18.70
CA ASP A 466 3.28 -9.16 19.59
C ASP A 466 2.67 -8.11 20.52
N LYS A 467 1.84 -7.21 19.98
CA LYS A 467 1.12 -6.19 20.77
C LYS A 467 0.24 -6.81 21.86
N LEU A 468 -0.51 -7.85 21.51
CA LEU A 468 -1.37 -8.54 22.47
C LEU A 468 -0.55 -9.33 23.49
N SER A 469 0.60 -9.89 23.11
CA SER A 469 1.52 -10.59 24.01
C SER A 469 2.14 -9.66 25.07
N ASP A 470 2.38 -8.40 24.72
CA ASP A 470 2.91 -7.39 25.63
C ASP A 470 1.87 -6.82 26.61
N THR A 471 0.58 -6.89 26.25
CA THR A 471 -0.51 -6.21 26.97
C THR A 471 -1.49 -7.16 27.66
N ALA A 472 -1.38 -8.48 27.43
CA ALA A 472 -2.28 -9.49 28.00
C ALA A 472 -1.54 -10.72 28.48
N GLY A 473 -2.23 -11.60 29.24
CA GLY A 473 -1.69 -12.90 29.65
C GLY A 473 -1.54 -13.85 28.46
N LYS A 474 -0.49 -14.67 28.45
CA LYS A 474 -0.19 -15.61 27.35
C LYS A 474 -1.40 -16.47 26.92
N ASP A 475 -2.18 -16.94 27.89
CA ASP A 475 -3.36 -17.78 27.64
C ASP A 475 -4.55 -17.00 27.03
N GLU A 476 -4.48 -15.68 26.99
CA GLU A 476 -5.54 -14.81 26.46
C GLU A 476 -5.28 -14.41 25.01
N VAL A 477 -4.02 -14.36 24.54
CA VAL A 477 -3.61 -13.74 23.25
C VAL A 477 -4.40 -14.30 22.07
N MET A 478 -4.52 -15.61 21.93
CA MET A 478 -5.28 -16.24 20.84
C MET A 478 -6.75 -15.79 20.82
N ARG A 479 -7.39 -15.72 21.97
CA ARG A 479 -8.79 -15.29 22.10
C ARG A 479 -8.94 -13.80 21.78
N LEU A 480 -8.01 -12.97 22.23
CA LEU A 480 -7.99 -11.53 21.95
C LEU A 480 -7.70 -11.24 20.47
N ASN A 481 -6.84 -12.04 19.81
CA ASN A 481 -6.62 -11.95 18.39
C ASN A 481 -7.92 -12.24 17.60
N LYS A 482 -8.63 -13.33 17.94
CA LYS A 482 -9.95 -13.63 17.34
C LYS A 482 -10.97 -12.51 17.57
N LEU A 483 -11.02 -11.92 18.76
CA LEU A 483 -11.93 -10.80 19.05
C LEU A 483 -11.53 -9.55 18.24
N ALA A 484 -10.24 -9.20 18.16
CA ALA A 484 -9.77 -8.08 17.36
C ALA A 484 -10.12 -8.28 15.88
N ALA A 485 -9.86 -9.46 15.33
CA ALA A 485 -10.23 -9.82 13.95
C ALA A 485 -11.74 -9.68 13.72
N ALA A 486 -12.59 -10.20 14.63
CA ALA A 486 -14.04 -10.08 14.53
C ALA A 486 -14.49 -8.61 14.53
N ILE A 487 -13.85 -7.73 15.31
CA ILE A 487 -14.22 -6.31 15.37
C ILE A 487 -13.89 -5.64 14.03
N TYR A 488 -12.63 -5.60 13.59
CA TYR A 488 -12.32 -4.81 12.40
C TYR A 488 -12.90 -5.42 11.12
N MET A 489 -13.09 -6.74 11.05
CA MET A 489 -13.71 -7.41 9.91
C MET A 489 -15.24 -7.25 9.85
N THR A 490 -15.89 -6.76 10.91
CA THR A 490 -17.31 -6.40 10.90
C THR A 490 -17.55 -4.88 10.98
N CYS A 491 -16.51 -4.08 10.79
CA CYS A 491 -16.63 -2.64 10.51
C CYS A 491 -16.80 -2.39 9.01
N GLN A 492 -17.49 -1.30 8.64
CA GLN A 492 -17.47 -0.79 7.27
C GLN A 492 -16.05 -0.29 6.91
N GLY A 493 -15.80 0.10 5.67
CA GLY A 493 -14.47 0.52 5.19
C GLY A 493 -13.77 -0.56 4.36
N THR A 494 -12.61 -0.24 3.81
CA THR A 494 -11.74 -1.17 3.12
C THR A 494 -10.97 -1.99 4.15
N LEU A 495 -11.09 -3.31 4.12
CA LEU A 495 -10.33 -4.16 5.03
C LEU A 495 -8.87 -4.27 4.60
N PHE A 496 -8.00 -4.24 5.60
CA PHE A 496 -6.58 -4.40 5.42
C PHE A 496 -5.96 -5.16 6.59
N PHE A 497 -5.03 -6.07 6.33
CA PHE A 497 -4.23 -6.72 7.36
C PHE A 497 -2.86 -7.19 6.84
N LEU A 498 -1.91 -7.24 7.75
CA LEU A 498 -0.54 -7.70 7.52
C LEU A 498 -0.52 -9.20 7.22
N SER A 499 0.30 -9.63 6.26
CA SER A 499 0.57 -11.04 6.00
C SER A 499 1.01 -11.78 7.26
N GLY A 500 0.32 -12.89 7.55
CA GLY A 500 0.58 -13.71 8.73
C GLY A 500 -0.14 -13.30 10.02
N GLU A 501 -0.90 -12.21 10.03
CA GLU A 501 -1.74 -11.85 11.18
C GLU A 501 -2.69 -12.99 11.54
N GLU A 502 -3.23 -13.66 10.53
CA GLU A 502 -4.15 -14.78 10.64
C GLU A 502 -3.51 -16.09 11.12
N PHE A 503 -2.20 -16.13 11.28
CA PHE A 503 -1.50 -17.31 11.83
C PHE A 503 -0.46 -16.97 12.91
N CYS A 504 -0.70 -15.89 13.67
CA CYS A 504 0.12 -15.49 14.81
C CYS A 504 1.53 -15.04 14.43
N ARG A 505 1.71 -14.36 13.32
CA ARG A 505 3.00 -13.80 12.93
C ARG A 505 3.60 -12.97 14.07
N THR A 506 4.85 -13.25 14.40
CA THR A 506 5.63 -12.51 15.39
C THR A 506 6.93 -12.01 14.78
N LYS A 507 7.35 -10.83 15.19
CA LYS A 507 8.69 -10.28 14.95
C LYS A 507 9.48 -10.19 16.26
N GLY A 508 9.14 -11.07 17.24
CA GLY A 508 9.81 -11.10 18.54
C GLY A 508 9.54 -9.90 19.43
N GLY A 509 8.41 -9.21 19.25
CA GLY A 509 8.07 -7.99 19.98
C GLY A 509 8.71 -6.70 19.43
N LEU A 510 9.51 -6.80 18.36
CA LEU A 510 10.14 -5.63 17.72
C LEU A 510 9.09 -4.80 16.96
N ASP A 511 9.18 -3.49 17.06
CA ASP A 511 8.26 -2.54 16.43
C ASP A 511 8.77 -1.98 15.10
N ASN A 512 10.09 -1.94 14.90
CA ASN A 512 10.71 -1.42 13.69
C ASN A 512 11.77 -2.41 13.18
N THR A 513 11.45 -3.13 12.11
CA THR A 513 12.29 -4.21 11.58
C THR A 513 12.71 -3.98 10.13
N TYR A 514 12.64 -2.72 9.63
CA TYR A 514 12.83 -2.39 8.22
C TYR A 514 14.17 -2.85 7.62
N ASN A 515 15.25 -2.85 8.41
CA ASN A 515 16.60 -3.26 8.03
C ASN A 515 17.13 -4.44 8.86
N MET A 516 16.25 -5.13 9.56
CA MET A 516 16.63 -6.34 10.30
C MET A 516 16.83 -7.51 9.33
N PRO A 517 17.63 -8.53 9.72
CA PRO A 517 17.81 -9.72 8.87
C PRO A 517 16.48 -10.32 8.42
N ILE A 518 16.44 -10.84 7.21
CA ILE A 518 15.25 -11.49 6.64
C ILE A 518 14.70 -12.61 7.53
N SER A 519 15.54 -13.25 8.35
CA SER A 519 15.12 -14.26 9.33
C SER A 519 14.11 -13.76 10.37
N VAL A 520 14.09 -12.44 10.66
CA VAL A 520 13.09 -11.79 11.53
C VAL A 520 11.79 -11.50 10.78
N ASN A 521 11.90 -11.16 9.49
CA ASN A 521 10.79 -10.62 8.71
C ASN A 521 10.06 -11.67 7.85
N LYS A 522 10.72 -12.77 7.45
CA LYS A 522 10.15 -13.83 6.59
C LYS A 522 8.85 -14.40 7.17
N LEU A 523 7.93 -14.79 6.30
CA LEU A 523 6.75 -15.56 6.69
C LEU A 523 7.15 -17.01 7.01
N ASP A 524 6.78 -17.46 8.18
CA ASP A 524 6.90 -18.87 8.58
C ASP A 524 5.60 -19.61 8.21
N TRP A 525 5.62 -20.34 7.11
CA TRP A 525 4.45 -21.06 6.62
C TRP A 525 4.03 -22.24 7.50
N GLU A 526 4.92 -22.75 8.36
CA GLU A 526 4.55 -23.78 9.34
C GLU A 526 3.53 -23.24 10.35
N LEU A 527 3.62 -21.94 10.69
CA LEU A 527 2.66 -21.30 11.61
C LEU A 527 1.24 -21.28 11.05
N ALA A 528 1.05 -21.18 9.73
CA ALA A 528 -0.27 -21.19 9.10
C ALA A 528 -1.03 -22.50 9.40
N TYR A 529 -0.32 -23.61 9.40
CA TYR A 529 -0.90 -24.93 9.68
C TYR A 529 -0.90 -25.31 11.14
N LYS A 530 0.08 -24.84 11.90
CA LYS A 530 0.09 -24.96 13.37
C LYS A 530 -1.07 -24.20 14.02
N ASN A 531 -1.42 -23.04 13.47
CA ASN A 531 -2.49 -22.16 13.95
C ASN A 531 -3.71 -22.19 13.01
N LYS A 532 -3.99 -23.33 12.39
CA LYS A 532 -5.06 -23.51 11.42
C LYS A 532 -6.42 -23.02 11.92
N ASP A 533 -6.71 -23.19 13.19
CA ASP A 533 -7.96 -22.73 13.80
C ASP A 533 -8.13 -21.21 13.70
N LEU A 534 -7.05 -20.43 13.80
CA LEU A 534 -7.10 -18.99 13.61
C LEU A 534 -7.24 -18.64 12.13
N VAL A 535 -6.52 -19.34 11.25
CA VAL A 535 -6.67 -19.17 9.78
C VAL A 535 -8.10 -19.42 9.34
N ASP A 536 -8.70 -20.53 9.80
CA ASP A 536 -10.10 -20.86 9.48
C ASP A 536 -11.08 -19.82 10.05
N TYR A 537 -10.73 -19.22 11.21
CA TYR A 537 -11.51 -18.14 11.80
C TYR A 537 -11.51 -16.89 10.90
N TYR A 538 -10.34 -16.47 10.38
CA TYR A 538 -10.23 -15.37 9.42
C TYR A 538 -10.96 -15.67 8.11
N LYS A 539 -10.77 -16.87 7.54
CA LYS A 539 -11.52 -17.33 6.35
C LYS A 539 -13.03 -17.17 6.53
N GLY A 540 -13.55 -17.57 7.69
CA GLY A 540 -14.98 -17.47 7.97
C GLY A 540 -15.47 -16.03 8.13
N LEU A 541 -14.70 -15.16 8.78
CA LEU A 541 -15.06 -13.74 8.90
C LEU A 541 -15.06 -13.05 7.53
N ILE A 542 -14.08 -13.31 6.69
CA ILE A 542 -14.02 -12.78 5.31
C ILE A 542 -15.23 -13.29 4.51
N ALA A 543 -15.55 -14.57 4.60
CA ALA A 543 -16.71 -15.16 3.91
C ALA A 543 -18.05 -14.57 4.41
N LEU A 544 -18.18 -14.36 5.71
CA LEU A 544 -19.35 -13.75 6.33
C LEU A 544 -19.53 -12.30 5.83
N ARG A 545 -18.45 -11.53 5.83
CA ARG A 545 -18.46 -10.15 5.37
C ARG A 545 -18.94 -10.04 3.91
N LYS A 546 -18.44 -10.90 3.01
CA LYS A 546 -18.89 -10.93 1.60
C LYS A 546 -20.38 -11.21 1.43
N GLN A 547 -21.02 -11.82 2.43
CA GLN A 547 -22.46 -12.09 2.45
C GLN A 547 -23.28 -10.98 3.11
N SER A 548 -22.64 -9.92 3.63
CA SER A 548 -23.28 -8.81 4.32
C SER A 548 -23.12 -7.51 3.51
N SER A 549 -24.08 -7.23 2.64
CA SER A 549 -24.03 -6.04 1.76
C SER A 549 -23.94 -4.73 2.55
N GLY A 550 -24.55 -4.65 3.74
CA GLY A 550 -24.47 -3.46 4.58
C GLY A 550 -23.09 -3.18 5.17
N LEU A 551 -22.23 -4.20 5.32
CA LEU A 551 -20.83 -4.01 5.68
C LEU A 551 -19.97 -3.62 4.47
N CYS A 552 -20.35 -4.10 3.27
CA CYS A 552 -19.60 -3.87 2.03
C CYS A 552 -19.95 -2.56 1.33
N ASP A 553 -21.04 -1.87 1.74
CA ASP A 553 -21.46 -0.61 1.16
C ASP A 553 -20.40 0.49 1.41
N LYS A 554 -19.95 1.13 0.34
CA LYS A 554 -18.94 2.21 0.35
C LYS A 554 -19.56 3.59 0.09
N SER A 555 -20.89 3.68 0.02
CA SER A 555 -21.59 4.94 -0.23
C SER A 555 -21.67 5.84 1.01
N GLU A 556 -21.90 7.12 0.80
CA GLU A 556 -22.05 8.15 1.84
C GLU A 556 -23.12 7.78 2.89
N ASN A 557 -24.17 7.10 2.49
CA ASN A 557 -25.29 6.73 3.37
C ASN A 557 -25.16 5.33 4.01
N SER A 558 -24.04 4.66 3.82
CA SER A 558 -23.81 3.29 4.30
C SER A 558 -23.96 3.12 5.82
N TYR A 559 -23.68 4.16 6.62
CA TYR A 559 -23.87 4.13 8.07
C TYR A 559 -25.34 3.87 8.48
N LYS A 560 -26.33 4.10 7.59
CA LYS A 560 -27.73 3.81 7.83
C LYS A 560 -28.05 2.31 7.88
N HIS A 561 -27.16 1.47 7.35
CA HIS A 561 -27.26 0.02 7.53
C HIS A 561 -27.01 -0.40 8.99
N ILE A 562 -26.30 0.42 9.78
CA ILE A 562 -25.99 0.13 11.18
C ILE A 562 -27.11 0.64 12.07
N THR A 563 -27.82 -0.28 12.71
CA THR A 563 -29.01 -0.01 13.55
C THR A 563 -28.90 -0.74 14.90
N ASP A 564 -29.90 -0.57 15.77
CA ASP A 564 -29.97 -1.24 17.09
C ASP A 564 -28.67 -1.12 17.90
N VAL A 565 -28.07 0.05 17.87
CA VAL A 565 -26.77 0.31 18.50
C VAL A 565 -26.94 0.52 20.00
N TRP A 566 -26.19 -0.24 20.79
CA TRP A 566 -26.12 -0.11 22.23
C TRP A 566 -24.74 -0.44 22.78
N LYS A 567 -24.47 0.00 24.01
CA LYS A 567 -23.21 -0.31 24.72
C LYS A 567 -23.45 -0.48 26.21
N GLU A 568 -22.65 -1.32 26.81
CA GLU A 568 -22.43 -1.44 28.26
C GLU A 568 -20.91 -1.43 28.50
N SER A 569 -20.50 -1.43 29.78
CA SER A 569 -19.06 -1.45 30.08
C SER A 569 -18.38 -2.64 29.43
N ARG A 570 -17.46 -2.38 28.48
CA ARG A 570 -16.69 -3.36 27.70
C ARG A 570 -17.54 -4.30 26.82
N VAL A 571 -18.77 -3.90 26.52
CA VAL A 571 -19.66 -4.63 25.61
C VAL A 571 -20.27 -3.66 24.61
N VAL A 572 -20.25 -4.03 23.34
CA VAL A 572 -20.85 -3.24 22.25
C VAL A 572 -21.72 -4.14 21.40
N GLY A 573 -22.92 -3.69 21.09
CA GLY A 573 -23.84 -4.43 20.21
C GLY A 573 -24.47 -3.52 19.16
N PHE A 574 -24.70 -4.08 17.97
CA PHE A 574 -25.38 -3.41 16.85
C PHE A 574 -25.97 -4.43 15.88
N SER A 575 -26.80 -3.95 14.96
CA SER A 575 -27.33 -4.72 13.84
C SER A 575 -26.88 -4.13 12.52
N VAL A 576 -26.66 -4.97 11.52
CA VAL A 576 -26.39 -4.60 10.13
C VAL A 576 -27.56 -5.04 9.26
N ASN A 577 -28.26 -4.12 8.64
CA ASN A 577 -29.33 -4.42 7.70
C ASN A 577 -28.74 -4.60 6.29
N ASN A 578 -29.12 -5.66 5.61
CA ASN A 578 -28.59 -6.01 4.31
C ASN A 578 -29.63 -5.85 3.19
N ASP A 579 -29.12 -5.65 1.96
CA ASP A 579 -29.93 -5.55 0.75
C ASP A 579 -30.69 -6.83 0.45
N LYS A 580 -31.68 -6.75 -0.45
CA LYS A 580 -32.55 -7.86 -0.86
C LYS A 580 -31.81 -9.11 -1.37
N ASN A 581 -30.63 -8.94 -1.95
CA ASN A 581 -29.82 -10.02 -2.53
C ASN A 581 -28.92 -10.73 -1.50
N SER A 582 -28.86 -10.25 -0.26
CA SER A 582 -28.06 -10.89 0.80
C SER A 582 -28.81 -12.06 1.42
N LEU A 583 -28.10 -13.15 1.72
CA LEU A 583 -28.64 -14.34 2.41
C LEU A 583 -29.27 -13.98 3.76
N TRP A 584 -28.64 -13.08 4.49
CA TRP A 584 -29.08 -12.58 5.79
C TRP A 584 -29.75 -11.24 5.62
N SER A 585 -31.03 -11.12 5.98
CA SER A 585 -31.74 -9.83 5.99
C SER A 585 -31.16 -8.87 7.03
N GLN A 586 -30.68 -9.42 8.15
CA GLN A 586 -30.03 -8.70 9.23
C GLN A 586 -28.93 -9.55 9.85
N VAL A 587 -27.81 -8.93 10.17
CA VAL A 587 -26.71 -9.51 10.96
C VAL A 587 -26.61 -8.73 12.27
N LYS A 588 -26.74 -9.41 13.42
CA LYS A 588 -26.57 -8.82 14.75
C LYS A 588 -25.20 -9.18 15.29
N VAL A 589 -24.44 -8.20 15.75
CA VAL A 589 -23.05 -8.35 16.23
C VAL A 589 -22.97 -7.87 17.68
N ILE A 590 -22.31 -8.65 18.52
CA ILE A 590 -22.09 -8.32 19.93
C ILE A 590 -20.65 -8.63 20.29
N TYR A 591 -19.86 -7.61 20.62
CA TYR A 591 -18.50 -7.74 21.13
C TYR A 591 -18.52 -7.70 22.66
N ASN A 592 -17.93 -8.69 23.29
CA ASN A 592 -17.72 -8.73 24.74
C ASN A 592 -16.22 -8.74 25.05
N ALA A 593 -15.65 -7.59 25.35
CA ALA A 593 -14.26 -7.46 25.77
C ALA A 593 -14.08 -7.60 27.30
N SER A 594 -15.16 -7.88 28.05
CA SER A 594 -15.08 -8.07 29.50
C SER A 594 -14.50 -9.44 29.87
N LYS A 595 -14.00 -9.57 31.09
CA LYS A 595 -13.51 -10.84 31.64
C LYS A 595 -14.63 -11.76 32.18
N LYS A 596 -15.91 -11.44 31.90
CA LYS A 596 -17.07 -12.20 32.30
C LYS A 596 -17.96 -12.49 31.08
N ASP A 597 -18.70 -13.60 31.16
CA ASP A 597 -19.75 -13.86 30.16
C ASP A 597 -20.81 -12.76 30.22
N PHE A 598 -21.36 -12.40 29.07
CA PHE A 598 -22.44 -11.45 28.92
C PHE A 598 -23.71 -12.17 28.47
N GLU A 599 -24.87 -11.85 29.07
CA GLU A 599 -26.15 -12.46 28.71
C GLU A 599 -27.02 -11.53 27.88
N VAL A 600 -27.35 -11.94 26.65
CA VAL A 600 -28.34 -11.28 25.80
C VAL A 600 -29.69 -11.82 26.18
N LYS A 601 -30.48 -10.98 26.88
CA LYS A 601 -31.76 -11.37 27.49
C LYS A 601 -32.90 -11.52 26.50
N SER A 602 -32.85 -10.80 25.36
CA SER A 602 -33.91 -10.82 24.35
C SER A 602 -33.35 -10.77 22.93
N LEU A 603 -34.02 -11.47 22.02
CA LEU A 603 -33.79 -11.42 20.58
C LEU A 603 -35.17 -11.24 19.89
N ASP A 604 -35.21 -10.35 18.90
CA ASP A 604 -36.39 -10.11 18.09
C ASP A 604 -36.43 -11.02 16.87
N GLY A 605 -37.00 -12.21 17.06
CA GLY A 605 -37.12 -13.23 16.03
C GLY A 605 -36.15 -14.40 16.13
N ASP A 606 -36.15 -15.25 15.11
CA ASP A 606 -35.30 -16.41 15.02
C ASP A 606 -33.98 -16.05 14.35
N PHE A 607 -32.87 -16.39 14.99
CA PHE A 607 -31.53 -16.15 14.52
C PHE A 607 -30.75 -17.45 14.43
N GLU A 608 -29.77 -17.49 13.50
CA GLU A 608 -28.73 -18.51 13.45
C GLU A 608 -27.41 -17.96 13.95
N VAL A 609 -26.62 -18.76 14.65
CA VAL A 609 -25.26 -18.37 15.04
C VAL A 609 -24.37 -18.47 13.81
N LEU A 610 -23.75 -17.35 13.43
CA LEU A 610 -22.83 -17.27 12.30
C LEU A 610 -21.38 -17.40 12.73
N CYS A 611 -21.06 -16.76 13.87
CA CYS A 611 -19.73 -16.75 14.45
C CYS A 611 -19.83 -16.62 15.97
N ASP A 612 -18.96 -17.29 16.70
CA ASP A 612 -18.73 -17.11 18.13
C ASP A 612 -17.20 -16.92 18.40
N GLY A 613 -16.79 -16.95 19.64
CA GLY A 613 -15.37 -16.78 19.99
C GLY A 613 -14.44 -17.92 19.54
N ASN A 614 -14.98 -19.01 19.04
CA ASN A 614 -14.21 -20.20 18.65
C ASN A 614 -14.24 -20.45 17.14
N ASP A 615 -15.40 -20.31 16.51
CA ASP A 615 -15.65 -20.68 15.11
C ASP A 615 -16.44 -19.58 14.39
N SER A 616 -16.03 -19.23 13.18
CA SER A 616 -16.60 -18.18 12.35
C SER A 616 -17.42 -18.70 11.15
N MET A 617 -17.62 -20.02 11.03
CA MET A 617 -18.41 -20.65 9.95
C MET A 617 -19.61 -21.42 10.46
N LEU A 618 -20.19 -20.99 11.58
CA LEU A 618 -21.26 -21.71 12.26
C LEU A 618 -22.57 -21.77 11.46
N TRP A 619 -22.80 -20.86 10.50
CA TRP A 619 -23.96 -20.95 9.58
C TRP A 619 -23.99 -22.23 8.74
N LYS A 620 -22.85 -22.88 8.53
CA LYS A 620 -22.80 -24.19 7.86
C LYS A 620 -23.38 -25.31 8.72
N LYS A 621 -23.55 -25.08 10.02
CA LYS A 621 -24.09 -26.02 11.01
C LYS A 621 -25.58 -25.79 11.31
N ASN A 622 -26.23 -24.79 10.69
CA ASN A 622 -27.65 -24.41 10.86
C ASN A 622 -28.08 -24.36 12.34
N ARG A 623 -27.32 -23.66 13.16
CA ARG A 623 -27.55 -23.56 14.60
C ARG A 623 -28.50 -22.41 14.93
N SER A 624 -29.82 -22.69 15.00
CA SER A 624 -30.82 -21.73 15.47
C SER A 624 -30.70 -21.48 16.98
N VAL A 625 -30.92 -20.22 17.40
CA VAL A 625 -30.82 -19.79 18.78
C VAL A 625 -31.99 -18.88 19.17
N LYS A 626 -32.35 -18.94 20.45
CA LYS A 626 -33.32 -18.04 21.10
C LYS A 626 -32.69 -17.44 22.36
N ALA A 627 -33.17 -16.28 22.76
CA ALA A 627 -32.78 -15.70 24.03
C ALA A 627 -33.32 -16.51 25.22
N PRO A 628 -32.65 -16.51 26.40
CA PRO A 628 -31.39 -15.85 26.64
C PRO A 628 -30.18 -16.61 26.00
N ILE A 629 -29.20 -15.87 25.49
CA ILE A 629 -27.99 -16.45 24.93
C ILE A 629 -26.76 -15.78 25.55
N LYS A 630 -25.71 -16.58 25.80
CA LYS A 630 -24.44 -16.08 26.36
C LYS A 630 -23.43 -15.74 25.28
N VAL A 631 -22.79 -14.59 25.45
CA VAL A 631 -21.55 -14.20 24.75
C VAL A 631 -20.39 -14.44 25.70
N GLY A 632 -19.48 -15.33 25.35
CA GLY A 632 -18.35 -15.67 26.21
C GLY A 632 -17.48 -14.46 26.57
N LYS A 633 -16.72 -14.55 27.66
CA LYS A 633 -15.73 -13.54 28.04
C LYS A 633 -14.70 -13.31 26.92
N GLN A 634 -14.32 -12.06 26.66
CA GLN A 634 -13.34 -11.66 25.64
C GLN A 634 -13.61 -12.37 24.29
N SER A 635 -14.84 -12.22 23.80
CA SER A 635 -15.38 -12.98 22.68
C SER A 635 -16.37 -12.15 21.86
N VAL A 636 -16.83 -12.70 20.76
CA VAL A 636 -17.87 -12.13 19.90
C VAL A 636 -19.01 -13.12 19.75
N LEU A 637 -20.20 -12.59 19.46
CA LEU A 637 -21.33 -13.36 18.96
C LEU A 637 -21.89 -12.64 17.73
N ILE A 638 -21.95 -13.34 16.60
CA ILE A 638 -22.56 -12.84 15.37
C ILE A 638 -23.73 -13.75 15.00
N LEU A 639 -24.90 -13.15 14.86
CA LEU A 639 -26.16 -13.81 14.57
C LEU A 639 -26.72 -13.33 13.24
N GLY A 640 -27.29 -14.22 12.44
CA GLY A 640 -27.94 -13.92 11.19
C GLY A 640 -29.44 -14.22 11.22
N LYS A 641 -30.23 -13.29 10.72
CA LYS A 641 -31.69 -13.49 10.48
C LYS A 641 -31.86 -13.79 8.99
N LYS A 642 -32.29 -15.00 8.66
CA LYS A 642 -32.59 -15.37 7.26
C LYS A 642 -33.69 -14.51 6.69
N ARG A 643 -33.62 -14.24 5.40
CA ARG A 643 -34.72 -13.61 4.69
C ARG A 643 -35.85 -14.64 4.52
N ILE A 644 -37.04 -14.27 4.90
CA ILE A 644 -38.24 -15.05 4.58
C ILE A 644 -38.56 -14.71 3.12
N GLU A 645 -38.45 -15.70 2.22
CA GLU A 645 -38.97 -15.55 0.86
C GLU A 645 -40.48 -15.33 0.98
N GLU A 646 -40.98 -14.17 0.56
CA GLU A 646 -42.40 -13.97 0.36
C GLU A 646 -42.80 -14.88 -0.81
N ILE A 647 -43.54 -15.94 -0.48
CA ILE A 647 -44.09 -16.93 -1.42
C ILE A 647 -45.14 -16.24 -2.31
#